data_6161774f9b36c264f1715eefef7c6213
#
_entry.id   6161774f9b36c264f1715eefef7c6213
#
_cell.length_a   1.000
_cell.length_b   1.000
_cell.length_c   1.000
_cell.angle_alpha   90.00
_cell.angle_beta   90.00
_cell.angle_gamma   90.00
#
_symmetry.space_group_name_H-M   'P 1'
#
loop_
_entity.id
_entity.type
_entity.pdbx_description
1 polymer ?
#
loop_
_entity_poly.entity_id
_entity_poly.type
_entity_poly.pdbx_seq_one_letter_code
_entity_poly.pdbx_strand_id
1 'polypeptide(L)'
;MIQYVVKRDGRRVEFNNQKIVAAILKAMAVTEKGEDIVLAAKIADKISHLNKSEMSVEEIQDCVENELMNGPRQEVAKKYIAYRNKRSLARKAKSTEIFQTIIEAQANDVTRENANMNADTPAGMMMKFASESTKPFVDECLLADDVRAAVEKNYIHIHDKDYYPTKSLTCIQHPLDIILEHGLKAGHGESRPAKRIETASVLACISMETVQNEMHGGQAIPAFDFYLAPYVRKTFEEEVDKISDITGEDYSALKDVKLDDYIRRDLAGLRGSERALQHAVNQTVSRTHQAMEAFVHNMNTIHSRGGNQVVFSSINYGTDTSAEGRCIIREILNTTYLGVGNGSTAIFPIQIWKKKRGVSYLPEDPNYDLYKFACKVSARRFFPNFLNLDATYNQDDAWKADDPKRYEHEVATMGCRTRVYGNKFGPKTSIGRGNLSFTTINLVKLGIEAMQASEDRDERLRIFFEKLDWALDMAARQLNDRFEFQKTALKKQFPLLMAGLWLGSGKLDDNDTIESVINQGTLSIGFIGLAECLIALIGKHHGESDEAQELGLRIVEHMAGKINGFAETYQHNFTCLATPAEGLSGKFTKRDKKTFGIIPGITDKDYYTNSSHIPVYYHCTPEHKAKIEGPYHKYENAGHIFYVEVDGDATHNPEAIMRIVDLMDKYDIGYGSVNHNRTRCLDCGYETAEPNLDECPHCHGHHLDTLQRITGYLVGTTNRWNSGKLAELRDRVVHK
;
A
#
# COMPACT_ATOMS: atom_id res chain seq x y z
N MET A 1 -14.61 -14.23 -43.19
CA MET A 1 -13.87 -13.04 -42.74
C MET A 1 -13.55 -13.19 -41.28
N ILE A 2 -12.32 -12.87 -40.89
CA ILE A 2 -11.88 -12.89 -39.48
C ILE A 2 -12.54 -11.73 -38.75
N GLN A 3 -13.22 -12.03 -37.64
CA GLN A 3 -13.85 -11.02 -36.78
C GLN A 3 -13.02 -10.79 -35.51
N TYR A 4 -12.34 -11.83 -35.02
CA TYR A 4 -11.63 -11.80 -33.75
C TYR A 4 -10.23 -12.37 -33.84
N VAL A 5 -9.36 -11.88 -32.97
CA VAL A 5 -8.01 -12.38 -32.79
C VAL A 5 -7.83 -12.85 -31.34
N VAL A 6 -7.37 -14.07 -31.19
CA VAL A 6 -6.94 -14.58 -29.89
C VAL A 6 -5.49 -14.13 -29.65
N LYS A 7 -5.30 -13.28 -28.68
CA LYS A 7 -3.98 -12.84 -28.23
C LYS A 7 -3.19 -13.99 -27.59
N ARG A 8 -1.87 -13.83 -27.44
CA ARG A 8 -1.02 -14.81 -26.75
C ARG A 8 -1.39 -15.10 -25.30
N ASP A 9 -2.08 -14.16 -24.68
CA ASP A 9 -2.63 -14.25 -23.31
C ASP A 9 -4.04 -14.87 -23.25
N GLY A 10 -4.55 -15.36 -24.38
CA GLY A 10 -5.89 -15.94 -24.49
C GLY A 10 -7.02 -14.92 -24.67
N ARG A 11 -6.77 -13.61 -24.57
CA ARG A 11 -7.82 -12.60 -24.76
C ARG A 11 -8.29 -12.57 -26.21
N ARG A 12 -9.58 -12.45 -26.37
CA ARG A 12 -10.26 -12.27 -27.64
C ARG A 12 -10.46 -10.78 -27.89
N VAL A 13 -9.91 -10.27 -29.01
CA VAL A 13 -10.05 -8.87 -29.42
C VAL A 13 -10.55 -8.79 -30.85
N GLU A 14 -11.17 -7.68 -31.22
CA GLU A 14 -11.59 -7.44 -32.59
C GLU A 14 -10.39 -7.44 -33.54
N PHE A 15 -10.61 -8.03 -34.73
CA PHE A 15 -9.60 -8.08 -35.77
C PHE A 15 -9.37 -6.68 -36.35
N ASN A 16 -8.10 -6.30 -36.46
CA ASN A 16 -7.70 -5.03 -37.06
C ASN A 16 -6.58 -5.29 -38.07
N ASN A 17 -6.93 -5.19 -39.37
CA ASN A 17 -6.01 -5.42 -40.46
C ASN A 17 -4.87 -4.38 -40.55
N GLN A 18 -5.08 -3.16 -40.05
CA GLN A 18 -4.04 -2.12 -40.05
C GLN A 18 -2.81 -2.53 -39.22
N LYS A 19 -2.97 -3.39 -38.21
CA LYS A 19 -1.84 -3.94 -37.44
C LYS A 19 -0.98 -4.86 -38.29
N ILE A 20 -1.58 -5.60 -39.23
CA ILE A 20 -0.85 -6.45 -40.18
C ILE A 20 -0.11 -5.54 -41.15
N VAL A 21 -0.77 -4.53 -41.70
CA VAL A 21 -0.14 -3.55 -42.61
C VAL A 21 1.07 -2.91 -41.97
N ALA A 22 0.93 -2.39 -40.73
CA ALA A 22 2.02 -1.75 -40.01
C ALA A 22 3.18 -2.70 -39.73
N ALA A 23 2.91 -3.97 -39.42
CA ALA A 23 3.97 -4.97 -39.21
C ALA A 23 4.75 -5.29 -40.50
N ILE A 24 4.07 -5.39 -41.66
CA ILE A 24 4.68 -5.60 -42.95
C ILE A 24 5.50 -4.37 -43.36
N LEU A 25 4.99 -3.16 -43.23
CA LEU A 25 5.69 -1.91 -43.52
C LEU A 25 6.99 -1.78 -42.74
N LYS A 26 6.96 -2.08 -41.42
CA LYS A 26 8.18 -2.12 -40.60
C LYS A 26 9.24 -3.09 -41.14
N ALA A 27 8.83 -4.23 -41.69
CA ALA A 27 9.77 -5.17 -42.31
C ALA A 27 10.26 -4.68 -43.69
N MET A 28 9.42 -3.94 -44.43
CA MET A 28 9.79 -3.32 -45.71
C MET A 28 10.77 -2.14 -45.56
N ALA A 29 10.59 -1.32 -44.52
CA ALA A 29 11.42 -0.15 -44.26
C ALA A 29 12.92 -0.47 -44.11
N VAL A 30 13.26 -1.71 -43.74
CA VAL A 30 14.65 -2.17 -43.59
C VAL A 30 15.16 -2.93 -44.84
N THR A 31 14.46 -2.85 -45.96
CA THR A 31 14.85 -3.42 -47.26
C THR A 31 15.23 -2.31 -48.24
N GLU A 32 16.08 -2.62 -49.23
CA GLU A 32 16.55 -1.65 -50.22
C GLU A 32 15.43 -1.00 -51.05
N LYS A 33 14.32 -1.73 -51.27
CA LYS A 33 13.19 -1.26 -52.09
C LYS A 33 12.19 -0.39 -51.25
N GLY A 34 12.41 -0.23 -49.96
CA GLY A 34 11.59 0.58 -49.09
C GLY A 34 10.14 0.07 -48.89
N GLU A 35 9.27 0.94 -48.44
CA GLU A 35 7.88 0.63 -48.10
C GLU A 35 6.99 0.59 -49.35
N ASP A 36 6.08 -0.41 -49.38
CA ASP A 36 5.03 -0.56 -50.37
C ASP A 36 3.70 -0.77 -49.64
N ILE A 37 2.98 0.34 -49.42
CA ILE A 37 1.71 0.35 -48.72
C ILE A 37 0.63 -0.45 -49.45
N VAL A 38 0.64 -0.44 -50.78
CA VAL A 38 -0.37 -1.14 -51.59
C VAL A 38 -0.20 -2.66 -51.45
N LEU A 39 1.02 -3.17 -51.50
CA LEU A 39 1.29 -4.58 -51.29
C LEU A 39 0.98 -5.01 -49.86
N ALA A 40 1.37 -4.21 -48.88
CA ALA A 40 1.08 -4.51 -47.46
C ALA A 40 -0.43 -4.56 -47.19
N ALA A 41 -1.19 -3.61 -47.73
CA ALA A 41 -2.65 -3.59 -47.61
C ALA A 41 -3.30 -4.79 -48.32
N LYS A 42 -2.84 -5.16 -49.50
CA LYS A 42 -3.32 -6.33 -50.27
C LYS A 42 -3.12 -7.64 -49.50
N ILE A 43 -1.98 -7.82 -48.85
CA ILE A 43 -1.69 -9.01 -48.03
C ILE A 43 -2.62 -9.03 -46.80
N ALA A 44 -2.76 -7.89 -46.10
CA ALA A 44 -3.62 -7.79 -44.93
C ALA A 44 -5.10 -8.05 -45.29
N ASP A 45 -5.57 -7.54 -46.42
CA ASP A 45 -6.91 -7.79 -46.93
C ASP A 45 -7.15 -9.26 -47.24
N LYS A 46 -6.22 -9.91 -47.93
CA LYS A 46 -6.29 -11.35 -48.22
C LYS A 46 -6.40 -12.20 -46.97
N ILE A 47 -5.64 -11.85 -45.92
CA ILE A 47 -5.70 -12.55 -44.62
C ILE A 47 -7.07 -12.31 -43.95
N SER A 48 -7.58 -11.08 -44.01
CA SER A 48 -8.90 -10.74 -43.41
C SER A 48 -10.05 -11.56 -43.98
N HIS A 49 -9.94 -11.97 -45.23
CA HIS A 49 -10.93 -12.74 -45.98
C HIS A 49 -10.81 -14.26 -45.85
N LEU A 50 -9.90 -14.76 -45.03
CA LEU A 50 -9.84 -16.20 -44.74
C LEU A 50 -11.14 -16.70 -44.14
N ASN A 51 -11.55 -17.92 -44.48
CA ASN A 51 -12.80 -18.53 -44.04
C ASN A 51 -12.70 -19.05 -42.59
N LYS A 52 -12.30 -18.18 -41.69
CA LYS A 52 -12.27 -18.40 -40.23
C LYS A 52 -12.89 -17.17 -39.55
N SER A 53 -13.68 -17.38 -38.50
CA SER A 53 -14.25 -16.29 -37.71
C SER A 53 -13.25 -15.76 -36.68
N GLU A 54 -12.28 -16.59 -36.28
CA GLU A 54 -11.30 -16.31 -35.24
C GLU A 54 -9.95 -16.96 -35.60
N MET A 55 -8.86 -16.26 -35.31
CA MET A 55 -7.48 -16.76 -35.49
C MET A 55 -6.58 -16.28 -34.36
N SER A 56 -5.59 -17.06 -33.97
CA SER A 56 -4.54 -16.63 -33.04
C SER A 56 -3.55 -15.68 -33.72
N VAL A 57 -2.83 -14.89 -32.90
CA VAL A 57 -1.75 -14.01 -33.42
C VAL A 57 -0.70 -14.82 -34.16
N GLU A 58 -0.37 -16.03 -33.69
CA GLU A 58 0.63 -16.88 -34.36
C GLU A 58 0.16 -17.38 -35.71
N GLU A 59 -1.10 -17.84 -35.83
CA GLU A 59 -1.68 -18.25 -37.13
C GLU A 59 -1.71 -17.10 -38.12
N ILE A 60 -2.06 -15.86 -37.65
CA ILE A 60 -2.00 -14.67 -38.53
C ILE A 60 -0.57 -14.39 -38.99
N GLN A 61 0.43 -14.48 -38.11
CA GLN A 61 1.82 -14.27 -38.46
C GLN A 61 2.31 -15.32 -39.44
N ASP A 62 1.92 -16.59 -39.27
CA ASP A 62 2.25 -17.66 -40.22
C ASP A 62 1.63 -17.39 -41.61
N CYS A 63 0.40 -16.89 -41.65
CA CYS A 63 -0.24 -16.47 -42.90
C CYS A 63 0.51 -15.31 -43.59
N VAL A 64 0.94 -14.30 -42.80
CA VAL A 64 1.73 -13.16 -43.30
C VAL A 64 3.06 -13.65 -43.88
N GLU A 65 3.76 -14.53 -43.17
CA GLU A 65 5.01 -15.12 -43.63
C GLU A 65 4.83 -15.87 -44.96
N ASN A 66 3.81 -16.72 -45.05
CA ASN A 66 3.50 -17.47 -46.25
C ASN A 66 3.17 -16.56 -47.46
N GLU A 67 2.36 -15.52 -47.26
CA GLU A 67 2.01 -14.56 -48.31
C GLU A 67 3.21 -13.74 -48.75
N LEU A 68 4.10 -13.35 -47.88
CA LEU A 68 5.34 -12.65 -48.17
C LEU A 68 6.35 -13.56 -48.90
N MET A 69 6.45 -14.84 -48.50
CA MET A 69 7.34 -15.82 -49.13
C MET A 69 6.91 -16.17 -50.56
N ASN A 70 5.59 -16.26 -50.76
CA ASN A 70 5.00 -16.58 -52.10
C ASN A 70 4.79 -15.33 -52.96
N GLY A 71 5.06 -14.15 -52.43
CA GLY A 71 4.85 -12.85 -53.08
C GLY A 71 6.10 -12.37 -53.85
N PRO A 72 5.98 -11.19 -54.51
CA PRO A 72 7.04 -10.60 -55.30
C PRO A 72 8.21 -10.03 -54.52
N ARG A 73 8.08 -9.94 -53.17
CA ARG A 73 9.03 -9.30 -52.27
C ARG A 73 9.55 -10.28 -51.20
N GLN A 74 10.20 -11.36 -51.64
CA GLN A 74 10.70 -12.40 -50.72
C GLN A 74 11.79 -11.88 -49.74
N GLU A 75 12.49 -10.81 -50.09
CA GLU A 75 13.43 -10.15 -49.16
C GLU A 75 12.73 -9.58 -47.91
N VAL A 76 11.48 -9.17 -48.06
CA VAL A 76 10.64 -8.70 -46.89
C VAL A 76 10.29 -9.88 -46.00
N ALA A 77 9.93 -11.04 -46.58
CA ALA A 77 9.67 -12.26 -45.81
C ALA A 77 10.87 -12.65 -44.94
N LYS A 78 12.09 -12.63 -45.51
CA LYS A 78 13.32 -12.90 -44.74
C LYS A 78 13.50 -11.94 -43.55
N LYS A 79 13.22 -10.66 -43.71
CA LYS A 79 13.34 -9.65 -42.65
C LYS A 79 12.25 -9.84 -41.60
N TYR A 80 11.02 -10.13 -42.02
CA TYR A 80 9.89 -10.37 -41.15
C TYR A 80 10.13 -11.61 -40.27
N ILE A 81 10.51 -12.74 -40.84
CA ILE A 81 10.85 -13.99 -40.13
C ILE A 81 12.04 -13.77 -39.17
N ALA A 82 13.11 -13.12 -39.66
CA ALA A 82 14.28 -12.83 -38.85
C ALA A 82 13.93 -11.96 -37.63
N TYR A 83 13.07 -10.95 -37.81
CA TYR A 83 12.59 -10.10 -36.71
C TYR A 83 11.73 -10.88 -35.70
N ARG A 84 10.80 -11.73 -36.19
CA ARG A 84 9.97 -12.62 -35.34
C ARG A 84 10.85 -13.56 -34.51
N ASN A 85 11.83 -14.23 -35.16
CA ASN A 85 12.78 -15.12 -34.49
C ASN A 85 13.68 -14.38 -33.50
N LYS A 86 14.20 -13.20 -33.87
CA LYS A 86 15.01 -12.37 -32.96
C LYS A 86 14.26 -12.00 -31.71
N ARG A 87 12.97 -11.61 -31.81
CA ARG A 87 12.12 -11.33 -30.65
C ARG A 87 11.86 -12.58 -29.83
N SER A 88 11.63 -13.73 -30.43
CA SER A 88 11.43 -14.99 -29.71
C SER A 88 12.70 -15.45 -28.97
N LEU A 89 13.87 -15.34 -29.62
CA LEU A 89 15.16 -15.65 -29.00
C LEU A 89 15.51 -14.65 -27.88
N ALA A 90 15.27 -13.35 -28.11
CA ALA A 90 15.51 -12.33 -27.10
C ALA A 90 14.65 -12.55 -25.83
N ARG A 91 13.41 -13.02 -25.98
CA ARG A 91 12.56 -13.39 -24.84
C ARG A 91 13.12 -14.58 -24.07
N LYS A 92 13.57 -15.64 -24.79
CA LYS A 92 14.17 -16.83 -24.16
C LYS A 92 15.52 -16.50 -23.50
N ALA A 93 16.36 -15.72 -24.14
CA ALA A 93 17.66 -15.30 -23.61
C ALA A 93 17.48 -14.42 -22.36
N LYS A 94 16.53 -13.46 -22.40
CA LYS A 94 16.27 -12.56 -21.27
C LYS A 94 15.78 -13.32 -20.03
N SER A 95 14.92 -14.33 -20.17
CA SER A 95 14.50 -15.14 -19.04
C SER A 95 15.65 -15.97 -18.46
N THR A 96 16.51 -16.54 -19.29
CA THR A 96 17.70 -17.31 -18.85
C THR A 96 18.69 -16.40 -18.13
N GLU A 97 18.96 -15.19 -18.66
CA GLU A 97 19.83 -14.19 -18.04
C GLU A 97 19.26 -13.74 -16.67
N ILE A 98 17.94 -13.51 -16.58
CA ILE A 98 17.27 -13.19 -15.33
C ILE A 98 17.46 -14.30 -14.30
N PHE A 99 17.23 -15.56 -14.70
CA PHE A 99 17.42 -16.71 -13.81
C PHE A 99 18.86 -16.85 -13.34
N GLN A 100 19.83 -16.70 -14.24
CA GLN A 100 21.26 -16.72 -13.88
C GLN A 100 21.58 -15.59 -12.89
N THR A 101 21.12 -14.36 -13.18
CA THR A 101 21.31 -13.22 -12.28
C THR A 101 20.72 -13.47 -10.91
N ILE A 102 19.55 -14.10 -10.80
CA ILE A 102 18.93 -14.41 -9.50
C ILE A 102 19.71 -15.52 -8.76
N ILE A 103 20.18 -16.54 -9.47
CA ILE A 103 20.96 -17.63 -8.86
C ILE A 103 22.35 -17.15 -8.41
N GLU A 104 22.97 -16.28 -9.19
CA GLU A 104 24.31 -15.73 -8.90
C GLU A 104 24.27 -14.51 -8.00
N ALA A 105 23.10 -13.91 -7.80
CA ALA A 105 22.96 -12.65 -7.10
C ALA A 105 23.22 -12.81 -5.59
N GLN A 106 24.41 -12.50 -5.26
CA GLN A 106 24.65 -11.74 -4.02
C GLN A 106 23.79 -10.47 -4.11
N ALA A 107 23.10 -10.14 -3.03
CA ALA A 107 22.17 -9.03 -2.88
C ALA A 107 22.45 -7.80 -3.78
N ASN A 108 21.92 -7.84 -4.99
CA ASN A 108 22.07 -6.77 -5.97
C ASN A 108 20.95 -5.74 -5.75
N ASP A 109 21.27 -4.46 -5.84
CA ASP A 109 20.38 -3.32 -5.60
C ASP A 109 19.06 -3.39 -6.40
N VAL A 110 19.12 -3.89 -7.66
CA VAL A 110 17.95 -4.09 -8.54
C VAL A 110 16.94 -5.09 -7.95
N THR A 111 17.38 -5.95 -7.05
CA THR A 111 16.58 -7.02 -6.45
C THR A 111 15.94 -6.64 -5.12
N ARG A 112 16.23 -5.44 -4.62
CA ARG A 112 15.80 -4.92 -3.32
C ARG A 112 14.70 -3.86 -3.46
N GLU A 113 13.70 -4.11 -4.29
CA GLU A 113 12.56 -3.18 -4.44
C GLU A 113 11.69 -3.11 -3.17
N ASN A 114 11.58 -4.22 -2.43
CA ASN A 114 10.80 -4.33 -1.20
C ASN A 114 11.68 -4.79 -0.02
N ALA A 115 11.87 -3.93 0.97
CA ALA A 115 12.70 -4.19 2.14
C ALA A 115 12.21 -5.34 3.03
N ASN A 116 10.92 -5.74 2.95
CA ASN A 116 10.37 -6.85 3.70
C ASN A 116 10.60 -8.21 3.04
N MET A 117 10.90 -8.24 1.74
CA MET A 117 11.12 -9.48 1.01
C MET A 117 12.45 -10.12 1.38
N ASN A 118 12.42 -11.41 1.73
CA ASN A 118 13.62 -12.22 1.92
C ASN A 118 13.85 -13.12 0.70
N ALA A 119 14.54 -12.58 -0.30
CA ALA A 119 14.84 -13.29 -1.55
C ALA A 119 15.89 -14.40 -1.41
N ASP A 120 16.55 -14.51 -0.26
CA ASP A 120 17.59 -15.52 0.00
C ASP A 120 17.00 -16.88 0.39
N THR A 121 15.72 -16.92 0.76
CA THR A 121 15.02 -18.18 1.06
C THR A 121 14.51 -18.85 -0.22
N PRO A 122 14.35 -20.20 -0.24
CA PRO A 122 13.80 -20.89 -1.41
C PRO A 122 12.45 -20.34 -1.88
N ALA A 123 11.52 -20.06 -0.97
CA ALA A 123 10.23 -19.45 -1.29
C ALA A 123 10.36 -18.03 -1.85
N GLY A 124 11.23 -17.21 -1.25
CA GLY A 124 11.54 -15.88 -1.72
C GLY A 124 12.17 -15.88 -3.11
N MET A 125 13.09 -16.81 -3.37
CA MET A 125 13.74 -17.00 -4.66
C MET A 125 12.73 -17.41 -5.75
N MET A 126 11.83 -18.36 -5.45
CA MET A 126 10.76 -18.77 -6.36
C MET A 126 9.83 -17.61 -6.73
N MET A 127 9.42 -16.82 -5.74
CA MET A 127 8.58 -15.62 -6.00
C MET A 127 9.32 -14.58 -6.84
N LYS A 128 10.63 -14.45 -6.66
CA LYS A 128 11.44 -13.56 -7.46
C LYS A 128 11.55 -14.04 -8.91
N PHE A 129 11.75 -15.32 -9.16
CA PHE A 129 11.66 -15.89 -10.49
C PHE A 129 10.31 -15.61 -11.15
N ALA A 130 9.23 -15.82 -10.42
CA ALA A 130 7.88 -15.52 -10.90
C ALA A 130 7.73 -14.03 -11.27
N SER A 131 8.08 -13.12 -10.35
CA SER A 131 8.01 -11.67 -10.55
C SER A 131 8.80 -11.21 -11.76
N GLU A 132 10.09 -11.56 -11.85
CA GLU A 132 10.97 -11.11 -12.94
C GLU A 132 10.60 -11.73 -14.30
N SER A 133 10.01 -12.92 -14.32
CA SER A 133 9.50 -13.53 -15.55
C SER A 133 8.19 -12.92 -16.02
N THR A 134 7.35 -12.46 -15.10
CA THR A 134 6.02 -11.93 -15.39
C THR A 134 6.09 -10.50 -15.93
N LYS A 135 6.98 -9.65 -15.40
CA LYS A 135 7.11 -8.24 -15.82
C LYS A 135 7.29 -8.06 -17.33
N PRO A 136 8.22 -8.79 -18.02
CA PRO A 136 8.35 -8.71 -19.47
C PRO A 136 7.10 -9.18 -20.23
N PHE A 137 6.41 -10.19 -19.71
CA PHE A 137 5.15 -10.67 -20.30
C PHE A 137 4.09 -9.55 -20.28
N VAL A 138 3.96 -8.85 -19.19
CA VAL A 138 3.03 -7.71 -19.07
C VAL A 138 3.39 -6.62 -20.07
N ASP A 139 4.66 -6.23 -20.14
CA ASP A 139 5.15 -5.20 -21.06
C ASP A 139 4.87 -5.54 -22.54
N GLU A 140 5.04 -6.81 -22.92
CA GLU A 140 4.92 -7.23 -24.32
C GLU A 140 3.50 -7.64 -24.72
N CYS A 141 2.69 -8.16 -23.78
CA CYS A 141 1.43 -8.81 -24.09
C CYS A 141 0.19 -8.06 -23.57
N LEU A 142 0.31 -7.36 -22.44
CA LEU A 142 -0.83 -6.75 -21.76
C LEU A 142 -0.88 -5.22 -21.91
N LEU A 143 0.27 -4.54 -22.01
CA LEU A 143 0.29 -3.09 -22.14
C LEU A 143 0.09 -2.66 -23.60
N ALA A 144 -0.65 -1.59 -23.81
CA ALA A 144 -0.70 -0.89 -25.08
C ALA A 144 0.70 -0.31 -25.42
N ASP A 145 1.02 -0.21 -26.71
CA ASP A 145 2.37 0.20 -27.16
C ASP A 145 2.82 1.56 -26.64
N ASP A 146 1.91 2.53 -26.57
CA ASP A 146 2.18 3.88 -26.09
C ASP A 146 2.31 3.93 -24.57
N VAL A 147 1.53 3.15 -23.81
CA VAL A 147 1.69 2.97 -22.36
C VAL A 147 3.04 2.34 -22.06
N ARG A 148 3.42 1.29 -22.81
CA ARG A 148 4.74 0.67 -22.67
C ARG A 148 5.85 1.69 -22.92
N ALA A 149 5.74 2.48 -23.99
CA ALA A 149 6.71 3.52 -24.30
C ALA A 149 6.80 4.59 -23.19
N ALA A 150 5.67 4.96 -22.56
CA ALA A 150 5.67 5.89 -21.44
C ALA A 150 6.41 5.32 -20.21
N VAL A 151 6.23 4.02 -19.92
CA VAL A 151 6.95 3.32 -18.85
C VAL A 151 8.45 3.20 -19.17
N GLU A 152 8.80 2.80 -20.39
CA GLU A 152 10.19 2.67 -20.84
C GLU A 152 10.94 4.01 -20.80
N LYS A 153 10.26 5.09 -21.18
CA LYS A 153 10.81 6.45 -21.18
C LYS A 153 10.76 7.13 -19.80
N ASN A 154 10.36 6.43 -18.74
CA ASN A 154 10.37 6.92 -17.36
C ASN A 154 9.35 8.04 -17.04
N TYR A 155 8.26 8.17 -17.79
CA TYR A 155 7.20 9.12 -17.48
C TYR A 155 6.25 8.63 -16.38
N ILE A 156 5.93 7.33 -16.42
CA ILE A 156 5.04 6.67 -15.48
C ILE A 156 5.64 5.35 -15.00
N HIS A 157 5.19 4.91 -13.82
CA HIS A 157 5.51 3.60 -13.26
C HIS A 157 4.24 2.87 -12.84
N ILE A 158 4.05 1.66 -13.35
CA ILE A 158 2.96 0.76 -12.98
C ILE A 158 3.42 -0.08 -11.78
N HIS A 159 2.75 0.08 -10.64
CA HIS A 159 3.07 -0.69 -9.44
C HIS A 159 2.54 -2.12 -9.54
N ASP A 160 3.23 -3.05 -8.87
CA ASP A 160 2.87 -4.47 -8.80
C ASP A 160 2.54 -5.06 -10.18
N LYS A 161 3.41 -4.71 -11.16
CA LYS A 161 3.23 -5.11 -12.56
C LYS A 161 3.31 -6.63 -12.73
N ASP A 162 4.06 -7.30 -11.90
CA ASP A 162 4.17 -8.76 -11.83
C ASP A 162 2.87 -9.45 -11.42
N TYR A 163 2.03 -8.80 -10.61
CA TYR A 163 0.71 -9.30 -10.25
C TYR A 163 -0.40 -8.99 -11.27
N TYR A 164 -0.11 -8.19 -12.29
CA TYR A 164 -1.11 -7.82 -13.30
C TYR A 164 -1.84 -9.03 -13.92
N PRO A 165 -1.13 -10.10 -14.39
CA PRO A 165 -1.78 -11.25 -15.01
C PRO A 165 -2.62 -12.10 -14.06
N THR A 166 -2.37 -12.02 -12.75
CA THR A 166 -3.12 -12.78 -11.74
C THR A 166 -4.52 -12.20 -11.49
N LYS A 167 -4.78 -10.98 -11.96
CA LYS A 167 -6.01 -10.20 -11.70
C LYS A 167 -6.24 -9.88 -10.23
N SER A 168 -5.27 -10.12 -9.34
CA SER A 168 -5.38 -9.84 -7.91
C SER A 168 -5.53 -8.35 -7.62
N LEU A 169 -6.15 -8.03 -6.48
CA LEU A 169 -6.37 -6.67 -5.99
C LEU A 169 -5.22 -6.26 -5.09
N THR A 170 -5.00 -4.94 -4.90
CA THR A 170 -3.87 -4.48 -4.09
C THR A 170 -4.12 -4.68 -2.60
N CYS A 171 -5.24 -4.19 -2.06
CA CYS A 171 -5.44 -4.16 -0.61
C CYS A 171 -6.92 -4.23 -0.20
N ILE A 172 -7.16 -4.47 1.12
CA ILE A 172 -8.50 -4.51 1.70
C ILE A 172 -8.52 -3.99 3.15
N GLN A 173 -9.65 -3.36 3.52
CA GLN A 173 -10.07 -3.07 4.89
C GLN A 173 -11.05 -4.16 5.35
N HIS A 174 -10.59 -5.09 6.20
CA HIS A 174 -11.38 -6.27 6.61
C HIS A 174 -12.61 -5.92 7.43
N PRO A 175 -13.82 -6.31 7.03
CA PRO A 175 -15.00 -6.40 7.88
C PRO A 175 -14.85 -7.65 8.78
N LEU A 176 -14.04 -7.54 9.82
CA LEU A 176 -13.66 -8.68 10.66
C LEU A 176 -14.84 -9.27 11.42
N ASP A 177 -15.85 -8.48 11.74
CA ASP A 177 -17.11 -8.90 12.37
C ASP A 177 -17.76 -10.06 11.63
N ILE A 178 -17.80 -10.04 10.30
CA ILE A 178 -18.36 -11.13 9.47
C ILE A 178 -17.69 -12.46 9.79
N ILE A 179 -16.36 -12.48 9.92
CA ILE A 179 -15.61 -13.70 10.22
C ILE A 179 -15.78 -14.13 11.68
N LEU A 180 -15.79 -13.17 12.60
CA LEU A 180 -15.92 -13.45 14.01
C LEU A 180 -17.31 -14.02 14.35
N GLU A 181 -18.37 -13.55 13.67
CA GLU A 181 -19.75 -13.98 13.88
C GLU A 181 -20.14 -15.27 13.16
N HIS A 182 -19.58 -15.51 11.98
CA HIS A 182 -19.97 -16.64 11.13
C HIS A 182 -18.91 -17.72 11.00
N GLY A 183 -17.68 -17.44 11.44
CA GLY A 183 -16.53 -18.30 11.20
C GLY A 183 -15.95 -18.11 9.80
N LEU A 184 -14.92 -18.87 9.49
CA LEU A 184 -14.16 -18.82 8.25
C LEU A 184 -14.26 -20.15 7.50
N LYS A 185 -14.61 -20.11 6.21
CA LYS A 185 -14.54 -21.26 5.31
C LYS A 185 -13.34 -21.07 4.38
N ALA A 186 -12.26 -21.77 4.66
CA ALA A 186 -11.02 -21.65 3.91
C ALA A 186 -10.47 -23.02 3.52
N GLY A 187 -10.42 -23.30 2.22
CA GLY A 187 -9.76 -24.49 1.70
C GLY A 187 -10.31 -25.78 2.28
N HIS A 188 -9.50 -26.49 3.07
CA HIS A 188 -9.83 -27.82 3.62
C HIS A 188 -10.48 -27.79 5.01
N GLY A 189 -10.76 -26.61 5.57
CA GLY A 189 -11.32 -26.50 6.91
C GLY A 189 -12.30 -25.36 7.06
N GLU A 190 -13.17 -25.52 8.08
CA GLU A 190 -14.09 -24.49 8.52
C GLU A 190 -13.78 -24.16 9.98
N SER A 191 -13.64 -22.88 10.32
CA SER A 191 -13.58 -22.44 11.70
C SER A 191 -14.99 -22.11 12.19
N ARG A 192 -15.22 -22.37 13.49
CA ARG A 192 -16.47 -21.95 14.13
C ARG A 192 -16.43 -20.45 14.46
N PRO A 193 -17.61 -19.80 14.65
CA PRO A 193 -17.68 -18.46 15.21
C PRO A 193 -16.89 -18.33 16.51
N ALA A 194 -16.33 -17.14 16.74
CA ALA A 194 -15.61 -16.86 17.97
C ALA A 194 -16.54 -16.83 19.17
N LYS A 195 -16.09 -17.37 20.31
CA LYS A 195 -16.85 -17.37 21.56
C LYS A 195 -16.17 -16.57 22.69
N ARG A 196 -14.87 -16.31 22.55
CA ARG A 196 -14.04 -15.64 23.55
C ARG A 196 -12.92 -14.87 22.87
N ILE A 197 -12.24 -14.02 23.63
CA ILE A 197 -11.23 -13.11 23.09
C ILE A 197 -10.06 -13.83 22.41
N GLU A 198 -9.60 -14.96 22.94
CA GLU A 198 -8.50 -15.71 22.34
C GLU A 198 -8.88 -16.27 20.97
N THR A 199 -10.09 -16.83 20.85
CA THR A 199 -10.55 -17.34 19.54
C THR A 199 -10.82 -16.23 18.54
N ALA A 200 -11.31 -15.08 18.98
CA ALA A 200 -11.50 -13.91 18.13
C ALA A 200 -10.15 -13.39 17.60
N SER A 201 -9.15 -13.30 18.46
CA SER A 201 -7.79 -12.89 18.10
C SER A 201 -7.15 -13.84 17.09
N VAL A 202 -7.27 -15.17 17.30
CA VAL A 202 -6.74 -16.18 16.37
C VAL A 202 -7.46 -16.13 15.01
N LEU A 203 -8.79 -15.96 15.00
CA LEU A 203 -9.53 -15.82 13.74
C LEU A 203 -9.15 -14.58 12.98
N ALA A 204 -8.83 -13.46 13.65
CA ALA A 204 -8.30 -12.26 13.02
C ALA A 204 -6.96 -12.55 12.32
N CYS A 205 -6.04 -13.28 12.96
CA CYS A 205 -4.78 -13.71 12.34
C CYS A 205 -5.03 -14.58 11.12
N ILE A 206 -5.80 -15.66 11.28
CA ILE A 206 -6.09 -16.63 10.21
C ILE A 206 -6.73 -15.93 9.00
N SER A 207 -7.67 -15.00 9.24
CA SER A 207 -8.31 -14.24 8.18
C SER A 207 -7.29 -13.45 7.35
N MET A 208 -6.43 -12.67 7.99
CA MET A 208 -5.44 -11.86 7.31
C MET A 208 -4.40 -12.72 6.57
N GLU A 209 -3.93 -13.80 7.21
CA GLU A 209 -2.93 -14.71 6.64
C GLU A 209 -3.48 -15.46 5.42
N THR A 210 -4.75 -15.87 5.46
CA THR A 210 -5.36 -16.62 4.37
C THR A 210 -5.71 -15.71 3.19
N VAL A 211 -6.31 -14.54 3.45
CA VAL A 211 -6.65 -13.55 2.41
C VAL A 211 -5.40 -13.03 1.70
N GLN A 212 -4.22 -13.06 2.34
CA GLN A 212 -2.97 -12.66 1.68
C GLN A 212 -2.64 -13.49 0.42
N ASN A 213 -3.18 -14.70 0.29
CA ASN A 213 -3.01 -15.52 -0.91
C ASN A 213 -3.86 -15.03 -2.10
N GLU A 214 -4.84 -14.16 -1.84
CA GLU A 214 -5.80 -13.68 -2.85
C GLU A 214 -5.51 -12.24 -3.29
N MET A 215 -4.56 -11.56 -2.64
CA MET A 215 -4.18 -10.17 -2.91
C MET A 215 -2.68 -9.97 -2.71
N HIS A 216 -2.14 -8.86 -3.22
CA HIS A 216 -0.70 -8.66 -3.23
C HIS A 216 -0.18 -7.53 -2.33
N GLY A 217 -1.04 -6.63 -1.87
CA GLY A 217 -0.65 -5.48 -1.03
C GLY A 217 -0.96 -5.65 0.44
N GLY A 218 -1.28 -4.55 1.09
CA GLY A 218 -1.54 -4.48 2.52
C GLY A 218 -2.98 -4.80 2.89
N GLN A 219 -3.18 -5.19 4.14
CA GLN A 219 -4.48 -5.47 4.73
C GLN A 219 -4.64 -4.68 6.01
N ALA A 220 -5.84 -4.21 6.32
CA ALA A 220 -6.11 -3.53 7.57
C ALA A 220 -7.42 -3.99 8.22
N ILE A 221 -7.49 -3.91 9.53
CA ILE A 221 -8.73 -4.00 10.30
C ILE A 221 -9.12 -2.58 10.68
N PRO A 222 -10.25 -2.06 10.17
CA PRO A 222 -10.60 -0.64 10.29
C PRO A 222 -11.15 -0.23 11.67
N ALA A 223 -11.59 -1.19 12.47
CA ALA A 223 -12.23 -0.95 13.79
C ALA A 223 -11.90 -2.10 14.77
N PHE A 224 -10.60 -2.28 15.03
CA PHE A 224 -10.09 -3.43 15.77
C PHE A 224 -10.66 -3.51 17.19
N ASP A 225 -10.78 -2.38 17.89
CA ASP A 225 -11.36 -2.25 19.21
C ASP A 225 -12.85 -2.65 19.22
N PHE A 226 -13.66 -2.10 18.32
CA PHE A 226 -15.09 -2.42 18.21
C PHE A 226 -15.35 -3.89 17.86
N TYR A 227 -14.59 -4.45 16.92
CA TYR A 227 -14.80 -5.83 16.48
C TYR A 227 -14.47 -6.85 17.56
N LEU A 228 -13.49 -6.57 18.43
CA LEU A 228 -13.07 -7.47 19.48
C LEU A 228 -13.79 -7.25 20.82
N ALA A 229 -14.34 -6.07 21.06
CA ALA A 229 -15.04 -5.71 22.31
C ALA A 229 -16.11 -6.73 22.75
N PRO A 230 -17.00 -7.23 21.89
CA PRO A 230 -18.01 -8.23 22.27
C PRO A 230 -17.41 -9.52 22.85
N TYR A 231 -16.20 -9.86 22.44
CA TYR A 231 -15.52 -11.08 22.89
C TYR A 231 -14.80 -10.91 24.22
N VAL A 232 -14.48 -9.68 24.62
CA VAL A 232 -14.07 -9.36 26.00
C VAL A 232 -15.24 -9.60 26.95
N ARG A 233 -16.45 -9.11 26.59
CA ARG A 233 -17.67 -9.36 27.38
C ARG A 233 -17.98 -10.84 27.54
N LYS A 234 -18.00 -11.59 26.44
CA LYS A 234 -18.22 -13.06 26.47
C LYS A 234 -17.17 -13.79 27.31
N THR A 235 -15.93 -13.33 27.31
CA THR A 235 -14.87 -13.88 28.14
C THR A 235 -15.11 -13.58 29.63
N PHE A 236 -15.55 -12.37 29.95
CA PHE A 236 -15.93 -11.99 31.32
C PHE A 236 -17.10 -12.84 31.85
N GLU A 237 -18.14 -13.03 31.05
CA GLU A 237 -19.28 -13.86 31.39
C GLU A 237 -18.86 -15.32 31.64
N GLU A 238 -17.95 -15.87 30.84
CA GLU A 238 -17.36 -17.19 31.07
C GLU A 238 -16.58 -17.27 32.39
N GLU A 239 -15.83 -16.24 32.76
CA GLU A 239 -15.11 -16.20 34.03
C GLU A 239 -16.07 -16.12 35.23
N VAL A 240 -17.21 -15.41 35.12
CA VAL A 240 -18.26 -15.41 36.10
C VAL A 240 -18.85 -16.82 36.28
N ASP A 241 -19.14 -17.53 35.20
CA ASP A 241 -19.62 -18.91 35.26
C ASP A 241 -18.63 -19.84 35.97
N LYS A 242 -17.33 -19.76 35.60
CA LYS A 242 -16.29 -20.56 36.25
C LYS A 242 -16.19 -20.32 37.75
N ILE A 243 -16.37 -19.06 38.21
CA ILE A 243 -16.34 -18.74 39.64
C ILE A 243 -17.54 -19.36 40.30
N SER A 244 -18.75 -19.29 39.72
CA SER A 244 -19.94 -19.91 40.24
C SER A 244 -19.79 -21.45 40.39
N ASP A 245 -19.25 -22.09 39.34
CA ASP A 245 -18.98 -23.55 39.33
C ASP A 245 -17.97 -23.95 40.40
N ILE A 246 -16.88 -23.17 40.59
CA ILE A 246 -15.83 -23.51 41.57
C ILE A 246 -16.27 -23.27 43.00
N THR A 247 -17.05 -22.20 43.25
CA THR A 247 -17.47 -21.85 44.61
C THR A 247 -18.75 -22.54 45.03
N GLY A 248 -19.58 -23.00 44.10
CA GLY A 248 -20.93 -23.47 44.33
C GLY A 248 -21.95 -22.39 44.67
N GLU A 249 -21.56 -21.10 44.53
CA GLU A 249 -22.42 -19.94 44.72
C GLU A 249 -22.88 -19.39 43.36
N ASP A 250 -24.12 -18.92 43.29
CA ASP A 250 -24.64 -18.30 42.06
C ASP A 250 -24.21 -16.82 41.95
N TYR A 251 -23.32 -16.55 40.98
CA TYR A 251 -22.86 -15.21 40.60
C TYR A 251 -23.42 -14.73 39.28
N SER A 252 -24.42 -15.39 38.69
CA SER A 252 -24.94 -15.09 37.34
C SER A 252 -25.35 -13.61 37.18
N ALA A 253 -25.86 -12.99 38.21
CA ALA A 253 -26.23 -11.55 38.24
C ALA A 253 -25.02 -10.62 37.92
N LEU A 254 -23.77 -11.05 38.13
CA LEU A 254 -22.61 -10.27 37.80
C LEU A 254 -22.41 -10.11 36.29
N LYS A 255 -22.99 -10.98 35.49
CA LYS A 255 -22.94 -10.87 34.00
C LYS A 255 -23.66 -9.63 33.48
N ASP A 256 -24.68 -9.12 34.21
CA ASP A 256 -25.43 -7.93 33.80
C ASP A 256 -24.79 -6.62 34.31
N VAL A 257 -23.71 -6.72 35.10
CA VAL A 257 -23.03 -5.53 35.62
C VAL A 257 -22.34 -4.78 34.49
N LYS A 258 -22.71 -3.51 34.32
CA LYS A 258 -21.97 -2.60 33.41
C LYS A 258 -20.74 -2.12 34.16
N LEU A 259 -19.59 -2.41 33.55
CA LEU A 259 -18.29 -1.92 34.02
C LEU A 259 -17.97 -0.59 33.35
N ASP A 260 -17.39 0.33 34.12
CA ASP A 260 -16.83 1.56 33.53
C ASP A 260 -15.50 1.29 32.82
N ASP A 261 -14.71 0.34 33.35
CA ASP A 261 -13.44 -0.10 32.78
C ASP A 261 -13.00 -1.48 33.33
N TYR A 262 -12.20 -2.19 32.60
CA TYR A 262 -11.55 -3.46 33.00
C TYR A 262 -10.19 -3.15 33.61
N ILE A 263 -10.09 -3.00 34.92
CA ILE A 263 -8.86 -2.66 35.63
C ILE A 263 -8.49 -3.77 36.61
N ARG A 264 -7.26 -4.30 36.49
CA ARG A 264 -6.71 -5.24 37.48
C ARG A 264 -6.54 -4.58 38.84
N ARG A 265 -7.03 -5.25 39.88
CA ARG A 265 -6.85 -4.81 41.27
C ARG A 265 -6.48 -6.00 42.16
N ASP A 266 -5.86 -5.70 43.29
CA ASP A 266 -5.63 -6.69 44.34
C ASP A 266 -7.00 -7.17 44.90
N LEU A 267 -7.05 -8.47 45.19
CA LEU A 267 -8.20 -9.12 45.78
C LEU A 267 -8.17 -9.10 47.31
N ALA A 268 -7.12 -8.56 47.93
CA ALA A 268 -7.01 -8.47 49.38
C ALA A 268 -8.10 -7.56 49.96
N GLY A 269 -8.81 -8.06 50.93
CA GLY A 269 -9.91 -7.34 51.60
C GLY A 269 -11.27 -7.46 50.93
N LEU A 270 -11.35 -7.86 49.65
CA LEU A 270 -12.61 -8.08 48.95
C LEU A 270 -13.27 -9.40 49.36
N ARG A 271 -14.62 -9.47 49.42
CA ARG A 271 -15.38 -10.65 49.80
C ARG A 271 -16.66 -10.81 48.97
N GLY A 272 -17.19 -12.05 48.94
CA GLY A 272 -18.44 -12.36 48.25
C GLY A 272 -18.45 -11.91 46.79
N SER A 273 -19.57 -11.33 46.36
CA SER A 273 -19.77 -10.87 44.98
C SER A 273 -18.76 -9.83 44.49
N GLU A 274 -18.28 -8.95 45.39
CA GLU A 274 -17.25 -7.96 45.03
C GLU A 274 -15.91 -8.62 44.68
N ARG A 275 -15.50 -9.63 45.47
CA ARG A 275 -14.30 -10.41 45.16
C ARG A 275 -14.48 -11.24 43.92
N ALA A 276 -15.62 -11.85 43.69
CA ALA A 276 -15.95 -12.60 42.50
C ALA A 276 -15.89 -11.73 41.23
N LEU A 277 -16.55 -10.55 41.30
CA LEU A 277 -16.51 -9.56 40.21
C LEU A 277 -15.08 -9.15 39.86
N GLN A 278 -14.30 -8.71 40.88
CA GLN A 278 -12.92 -8.26 40.61
C GLN A 278 -12.02 -9.41 40.14
N HIS A 279 -12.24 -10.65 40.58
CA HIS A 279 -11.52 -11.80 40.09
C HIS A 279 -11.84 -12.08 38.59
N ALA A 280 -13.12 -12.05 38.22
CA ALA A 280 -13.55 -12.20 36.82
C ALA A 280 -12.93 -11.10 35.93
N VAL A 281 -12.93 -9.83 36.40
CA VAL A 281 -12.24 -8.71 35.70
C VAL A 281 -10.76 -8.98 35.53
N ASN A 282 -10.06 -9.39 36.61
CA ASN A 282 -8.62 -9.68 36.56
C ASN A 282 -8.27 -10.80 35.57
N GLN A 283 -9.07 -11.86 35.54
CA GLN A 283 -8.88 -12.98 34.60
C GLN A 283 -9.17 -12.54 33.16
N THR A 284 -10.24 -11.79 32.92
CA THR A 284 -10.58 -11.23 31.59
C THR A 284 -9.46 -10.37 31.04
N VAL A 285 -8.92 -9.46 31.85
CA VAL A 285 -7.78 -8.62 31.44
C VAL A 285 -6.55 -9.48 31.12
N SER A 286 -6.26 -10.49 31.93
CA SER A 286 -5.13 -11.39 31.70
C SER A 286 -5.26 -12.14 30.37
N ARG A 287 -6.44 -12.68 30.10
CA ARG A 287 -6.77 -13.40 28.87
C ARG A 287 -6.73 -12.46 27.65
N THR A 288 -7.24 -11.24 27.79
CA THR A 288 -7.19 -10.23 26.73
C THR A 288 -5.74 -9.84 26.41
N HIS A 289 -4.91 -9.66 27.44
CA HIS A 289 -3.48 -9.39 27.24
C HIS A 289 -2.79 -10.50 26.45
N GLN A 290 -2.99 -11.76 26.84
CA GLN A 290 -2.41 -12.93 26.15
C GLN A 290 -2.94 -13.04 24.71
N ALA A 291 -4.20 -12.71 24.46
CA ALA A 291 -4.77 -12.71 23.13
C ALA A 291 -4.12 -11.61 22.23
N MET A 292 -3.87 -10.42 22.77
CA MET A 292 -3.18 -9.34 22.04
C MET A 292 -1.71 -9.67 21.80
N GLU A 293 -1.02 -10.25 22.77
CA GLU A 293 0.35 -10.72 22.62
C GLU A 293 0.45 -11.78 21.53
N ALA A 294 -0.43 -12.79 21.55
CA ALA A 294 -0.49 -13.83 20.53
C ALA A 294 -0.77 -13.25 19.13
N PHE A 295 -1.67 -12.26 19.03
CA PHE A 295 -1.96 -11.58 17.77
C PHE A 295 -0.71 -10.92 17.18
N VAL A 296 -0.01 -10.12 17.98
CA VAL A 296 1.19 -9.43 17.55
C VAL A 296 2.30 -10.41 17.17
N HIS A 297 2.50 -11.48 17.96
CA HIS A 297 3.47 -12.54 17.64
C HIS A 297 3.17 -13.21 16.30
N ASN A 298 1.92 -13.63 16.06
CA ASN A 298 1.52 -14.27 14.81
C ASN A 298 1.77 -13.37 13.61
N MET A 299 1.37 -12.09 13.69
CA MET A 299 1.59 -11.13 12.60
C MET A 299 3.06 -10.85 12.28
N ASN A 300 3.98 -11.17 13.17
CA ASN A 300 5.43 -11.02 12.95
C ASN A 300 6.16 -12.34 12.64
N THR A 301 5.51 -13.48 12.79
CA THR A 301 6.17 -14.80 12.71
C THR A 301 5.70 -15.62 11.52
N ILE A 302 4.40 -15.54 11.16
CA ILE A 302 3.83 -16.36 10.10
C ILE A 302 4.04 -15.71 8.74
N HIS A 303 4.85 -16.36 7.91
CA HIS A 303 5.21 -15.88 6.57
C HIS A 303 4.24 -16.43 5.52
N SER A 304 3.01 -15.95 5.50
CA SER A 304 1.98 -16.36 4.52
C SER A 304 1.99 -15.56 3.23
N ARG A 305 2.67 -14.41 3.21
CA ARG A 305 2.80 -13.56 2.02
C ARG A 305 3.93 -14.04 1.10
N GLY A 306 3.71 -13.97 -0.21
CA GLY A 306 4.70 -14.34 -1.21
C GLY A 306 6.06 -13.65 -1.00
N GLY A 307 7.16 -14.37 -1.32
CA GLY A 307 8.52 -13.87 -1.09
C GLY A 307 9.03 -14.05 0.34
N ASN A 308 8.45 -14.98 1.10
CA ASN A 308 8.79 -15.24 2.50
C ASN A 308 8.63 -13.99 3.38
N GLN A 309 7.50 -13.31 3.22
CA GLN A 309 7.13 -12.12 3.98
C GLN A 309 6.02 -12.45 4.98
N VAL A 310 6.00 -11.74 6.10
CA VAL A 310 4.81 -11.67 6.95
C VAL A 310 3.72 -10.83 6.26
N VAL A 311 2.47 -10.97 6.69
CA VAL A 311 1.36 -10.17 6.18
C VAL A 311 1.64 -8.68 6.42
N PHE A 312 1.51 -7.87 5.38
CA PHE A 312 1.59 -6.41 5.50
C PHE A 312 0.29 -5.88 6.13
N SER A 313 0.24 -5.98 7.44
CA SER A 313 -0.97 -5.82 8.24
C SER A 313 -1.02 -4.46 8.95
N SER A 314 -2.23 -3.95 9.15
CA SER A 314 -2.51 -2.75 9.94
C SER A 314 -3.75 -2.95 10.81
N ILE A 315 -3.81 -2.25 11.94
CA ILE A 315 -5.01 -2.15 12.78
C ILE A 315 -5.30 -0.69 13.10
N ASN A 316 -6.57 -0.31 13.00
CA ASN A 316 -7.06 1.02 13.37
C ASN A 316 -7.93 0.88 14.62
N TYR A 317 -7.71 1.70 15.62
CA TYR A 317 -8.41 1.66 16.90
C TYR A 317 -8.32 3.01 17.63
N GLY A 318 -8.98 3.14 18.77
CA GLY A 318 -8.89 4.31 19.65
C GLY A 318 -10.21 5.04 19.87
N THR A 319 -11.28 4.68 19.14
CA THR A 319 -12.58 5.38 19.22
C THR A 319 -13.66 4.60 19.96
N ASP A 320 -13.48 3.33 20.28
CA ASP A 320 -14.41 2.61 21.15
C ASP A 320 -14.26 3.06 22.62
N THR A 321 -15.33 3.62 23.17
CA THR A 321 -15.39 4.15 24.54
C THR A 321 -16.06 3.19 25.52
N SER A 322 -16.51 2.00 25.05
CA SER A 322 -17.00 0.95 25.92
C SER A 322 -15.89 0.40 26.83
N ALA A 323 -16.24 -0.13 27.98
CA ALA A 323 -15.28 -0.74 28.90
C ALA A 323 -14.48 -1.86 28.20
N GLU A 324 -15.15 -2.64 27.37
CA GLU A 324 -14.59 -3.74 26.59
C GLU A 324 -13.62 -3.24 25.53
N GLY A 325 -14.01 -2.22 24.74
CA GLY A 325 -13.15 -1.60 23.73
C GLY A 325 -11.93 -0.94 24.34
N ARG A 326 -12.10 -0.21 25.46
CA ARG A 326 -11.00 0.35 26.24
C ARG A 326 -10.02 -0.73 26.74
N CYS A 327 -10.53 -1.91 27.13
CA CYS A 327 -9.70 -3.06 27.50
C CYS A 327 -8.83 -3.53 26.31
N ILE A 328 -9.41 -3.70 25.12
CA ILE A 328 -8.66 -4.04 23.90
C ILE A 328 -7.59 -3.00 23.61
N ILE A 329 -7.95 -1.73 23.60
CA ILE A 329 -7.03 -0.60 23.35
C ILE A 329 -5.85 -0.63 24.34
N ARG A 330 -6.15 -0.79 25.62
CA ARG A 330 -5.12 -0.83 26.66
C ARG A 330 -4.17 -2.01 26.49
N GLU A 331 -4.71 -3.20 26.24
CA GLU A 331 -3.89 -4.40 26.20
C GLU A 331 -3.08 -4.52 24.91
N ILE A 332 -3.56 -4.03 23.75
CA ILE A 332 -2.73 -3.94 22.54
C ILE A 332 -1.60 -2.91 22.69
N LEU A 333 -1.87 -1.79 23.38
CA LEU A 333 -0.86 -0.79 23.70
C LEU A 333 0.18 -1.34 24.69
N ASN A 334 -0.25 -2.08 25.73
CA ASN A 334 0.62 -2.74 26.69
C ASN A 334 1.55 -3.74 26.00
N THR A 335 0.99 -4.62 25.17
CA THR A 335 1.75 -5.59 24.38
C THR A 335 2.80 -4.90 23.52
N THR A 336 2.41 -3.82 22.82
CA THR A 336 3.31 -3.05 21.99
C THR A 336 4.42 -2.38 22.80
N TYR A 337 4.08 -1.79 23.95
CA TYR A 337 5.06 -1.14 24.83
C TYR A 337 6.09 -2.13 25.37
N LEU A 338 5.67 -3.32 25.78
CA LEU A 338 6.53 -4.38 26.28
C LEU A 338 7.40 -4.96 25.14
N GLY A 339 6.87 -5.04 23.92
CA GLY A 339 7.51 -5.63 22.76
C GLY A 339 7.37 -7.15 22.72
N VAL A 340 7.79 -7.74 21.61
CA VAL A 340 7.70 -9.20 21.36
C VAL A 340 8.98 -9.92 21.80
N GLY A 341 8.84 -11.18 22.20
CA GLY A 341 9.97 -11.99 22.67
C GLY A 341 10.68 -11.32 23.86
N ASN A 342 11.96 -11.06 23.72
CA ASN A 342 12.77 -10.38 24.75
C ASN A 342 12.62 -8.85 24.76
N GLY A 343 11.48 -8.30 24.30
CA GLY A 343 11.20 -6.88 24.25
C GLY A 343 11.55 -6.20 22.92
N SER A 344 11.69 -6.95 21.81
CA SER A 344 11.91 -6.39 20.48
C SER A 344 10.66 -5.62 20.01
N THR A 345 10.88 -4.56 19.24
CA THR A 345 9.76 -3.83 18.62
C THR A 345 9.13 -4.67 17.52
N ALA A 346 7.83 -4.90 17.59
CA ALA A 346 7.07 -5.54 16.53
C ALA A 346 7.03 -4.65 15.28
N ILE A 347 7.22 -5.23 14.09
CA ILE A 347 7.14 -4.51 12.83
C ILE A 347 5.69 -4.44 12.35
N PHE A 348 4.93 -5.51 12.56
CA PHE A 348 3.51 -5.64 12.21
C PHE A 348 2.68 -6.08 13.44
N PRO A 349 1.38 -5.76 13.45
CA PRO A 349 0.69 -4.85 12.53
C PRO A 349 1.13 -3.39 12.71
N ILE A 350 1.06 -2.61 11.64
CA ILE A 350 1.14 -1.14 11.74
C ILE A 350 -0.07 -0.68 12.54
N GLN A 351 0.17 -0.04 13.67
CA GLN A 351 -0.89 0.41 14.55
C GLN A 351 -1.24 1.86 14.27
N ILE A 352 -2.53 2.16 14.22
CA ILE A 352 -3.07 3.46 13.84
C ILE A 352 -4.09 3.88 14.90
N TRP A 353 -3.72 4.91 15.66
CA TRP A 353 -4.61 5.54 16.62
C TRP A 353 -5.53 6.53 15.90
N LYS A 354 -6.84 6.33 16.02
CA LYS A 354 -7.84 7.27 15.55
C LYS A 354 -8.08 8.33 16.62
N LYS A 355 -7.70 9.59 16.34
CA LYS A 355 -7.95 10.74 17.24
C LYS A 355 -9.23 11.44 16.84
N LYS A 356 -10.14 11.65 17.79
CA LYS A 356 -11.45 12.27 17.58
C LYS A 356 -11.84 13.18 18.75
N ARG A 357 -12.39 14.38 18.44
CA ARG A 357 -12.95 15.29 19.44
C ARG A 357 -14.13 14.66 20.15
N GLY A 358 -14.22 14.86 21.47
CA GLY A 358 -15.21 14.23 22.32
C GLY A 358 -14.95 12.74 22.64
N VAL A 359 -13.84 12.18 22.14
CA VAL A 359 -13.41 10.80 22.42
C VAL A 359 -12.04 10.75 23.08
N SER A 360 -11.04 11.46 22.54
CA SER A 360 -9.65 11.35 23.01
C SER A 360 -8.85 12.66 22.88
N TYR A 361 -9.51 13.81 22.80
CA TYR A 361 -8.88 15.09 22.52
C TYR A 361 -8.55 15.88 23.78
N LEU A 362 -9.51 16.02 24.70
CA LEU A 362 -9.42 16.79 25.94
C LEU A 362 -9.29 15.88 27.15
N PRO A 363 -8.73 16.36 28.28
CA PRO A 363 -8.58 15.59 29.51
C PRO A 363 -9.86 14.93 30.02
N GLU A 364 -11.02 15.53 29.78
CA GLU A 364 -12.35 15.03 30.14
C GLU A 364 -12.91 13.98 29.15
N ASP A 365 -12.31 13.81 28.01
CA ASP A 365 -12.75 12.83 27.01
C ASP A 365 -12.50 11.38 27.48
N PRO A 366 -13.41 10.43 27.19
CA PRO A 366 -13.36 9.08 27.77
C PRO A 366 -12.10 8.27 27.47
N ASN A 367 -11.44 8.49 26.33
CA ASN A 367 -10.22 7.79 25.94
C ASN A 367 -8.96 8.66 25.99
N TYR A 368 -8.99 9.80 26.67
CA TYR A 368 -7.82 10.68 26.76
C TYR A 368 -6.62 10.03 27.48
N ASP A 369 -6.89 9.27 28.55
CA ASP A 369 -5.88 8.51 29.27
C ASP A 369 -5.16 7.48 28.36
N LEU A 370 -5.92 6.78 27.52
CA LEU A 370 -5.40 5.84 26.54
C LEU A 370 -4.66 6.55 25.39
N TYR A 371 -5.09 7.74 24.98
CA TYR A 371 -4.36 8.57 24.02
C TYR A 371 -2.97 8.98 24.56
N LYS A 372 -2.89 9.43 25.81
CA LYS A 372 -1.62 9.71 26.46
C LYS A 372 -0.72 8.48 26.49
N PHE A 373 -1.30 7.32 26.79
CA PHE A 373 -0.57 6.07 26.76
C PHE A 373 -0.14 5.69 25.34
N ALA A 374 -0.96 5.90 24.31
CA ALA A 374 -0.60 5.71 22.92
C ALA A 374 0.61 6.58 22.50
N CYS A 375 0.64 7.86 22.92
CA CYS A 375 1.79 8.73 22.70
C CYS A 375 3.07 8.23 23.38
N LYS A 376 2.95 7.71 24.62
CA LYS A 376 4.06 7.09 25.34
C LYS A 376 4.58 5.83 24.62
N VAL A 377 3.67 5.00 24.10
CA VAL A 377 4.02 3.81 23.33
C VAL A 377 4.73 4.20 22.03
N SER A 378 4.19 5.18 21.30
CA SER A 378 4.78 5.69 20.06
C SER A 378 6.20 6.25 20.28
N ALA A 379 6.43 6.96 21.37
CA ALA A 379 7.72 7.47 21.78
C ALA A 379 8.79 6.37 21.98
N ARG A 380 8.35 5.15 22.35
CA ARG A 380 9.25 4.01 22.57
C ARG A 380 9.33 3.07 21.36
N ARG A 381 8.21 2.85 20.66
CA ARG A 381 8.04 1.75 19.69
C ARG A 381 7.71 2.20 18.28
N PHE A 382 7.69 3.49 17.98
CA PHE A 382 7.31 4.10 16.69
C PHE A 382 5.81 3.95 16.33
N PHE A 383 5.07 3.11 17.01
CA PHE A 383 3.63 2.91 16.88
C PHE A 383 2.92 3.26 18.19
N PRO A 384 1.66 3.68 18.10
CA PRO A 384 0.85 3.88 16.90
C PRO A 384 1.25 5.13 16.11
N ASN A 385 0.91 5.14 14.80
CA ASN A 385 0.74 6.34 14.00
C ASN A 385 -0.60 7.00 14.37
N PHE A 386 -0.82 8.24 13.94
CA PHE A 386 -2.01 9.01 14.34
C PHE A 386 -2.85 9.37 13.11
N LEU A 387 -4.14 9.04 13.17
CA LEU A 387 -5.15 9.37 12.17
C LEU A 387 -6.11 10.40 12.78
N ASN A 388 -6.11 11.60 12.22
CA ASN A 388 -6.98 12.70 12.64
C ASN A 388 -8.33 12.59 11.93
N LEU A 389 -9.36 12.13 12.67
CA LEU A 389 -10.72 12.03 12.15
C LEU A 389 -11.41 13.40 12.01
N ASP A 390 -10.87 14.43 12.64
CA ASP A 390 -11.41 15.79 12.61
C ASP A 390 -10.80 16.63 11.47
N ALA A 391 -9.81 16.11 10.71
CA ALA A 391 -9.38 16.75 9.48
C ALA A 391 -10.58 16.91 8.53
N THR A 392 -10.70 18.07 7.88
CA THR A 392 -11.91 18.50 7.14
C THR A 392 -12.39 17.47 6.11
N TYR A 393 -11.45 16.78 5.46
CA TYR A 393 -11.72 15.76 4.43
C TYR A 393 -11.89 14.33 5.01
N ASN A 394 -11.73 14.15 6.32
CA ASN A 394 -11.97 12.88 7.03
C ASN A 394 -13.33 12.83 7.74
N GLN A 395 -13.97 13.97 7.90
CA GLN A 395 -15.25 14.06 8.62
C GLN A 395 -16.39 13.38 7.87
N ASP A 396 -17.34 12.88 8.62
CA ASP A 396 -18.61 12.34 8.14
C ASP A 396 -19.75 12.89 9.00
N ASP A 397 -20.72 13.52 8.37
CA ASP A 397 -21.89 14.12 9.05
C ASP A 397 -22.79 13.05 9.71
N ALA A 398 -22.69 11.80 9.26
CA ALA A 398 -23.42 10.68 9.83
C ALA A 398 -22.79 10.16 11.14
N TRP A 399 -21.54 10.51 11.44
CA TRP A 399 -20.88 10.08 12.67
C TRP A 399 -21.54 10.68 13.92
N LYS A 400 -21.90 9.84 14.89
CA LYS A 400 -22.48 10.25 16.16
C LYS A 400 -21.81 9.51 17.31
N ALA A 401 -21.48 10.23 18.39
CA ALA A 401 -20.76 9.68 19.53
C ALA A 401 -21.50 8.55 20.26
N ASP A 402 -22.82 8.57 20.25
CA ASP A 402 -23.71 7.59 20.89
C ASP A 402 -24.09 6.41 19.98
N ASP A 403 -23.72 6.43 18.69
CA ASP A 403 -23.96 5.32 17.80
C ASP A 403 -22.94 4.19 18.07
N PRO A 404 -23.38 2.97 18.44
CA PRO A 404 -22.49 1.85 18.68
C PRO A 404 -21.78 1.37 17.38
N LYS A 405 -22.29 1.77 16.21
CA LYS A 405 -21.69 1.48 14.91
C LYS A 405 -21.00 2.69 14.26
N ARG A 406 -20.70 3.73 15.03
CA ARG A 406 -20.06 4.95 14.51
C ARG A 406 -18.76 4.69 13.74
N TYR A 407 -18.10 3.57 13.98
CA TYR A 407 -16.92 3.16 13.25
C TYR A 407 -17.16 2.94 11.74
N GLU A 408 -18.40 2.70 11.30
CA GLU A 408 -18.78 2.61 9.89
C GLU A 408 -18.62 3.96 9.17
N HIS A 409 -18.69 5.05 9.92
CA HIS A 409 -18.54 6.44 9.47
C HIS A 409 -17.15 7.02 9.76
N GLU A 410 -16.19 6.19 10.08
CA GLU A 410 -14.82 6.58 10.33
C GLU A 410 -13.92 6.14 9.19
N VAL A 411 -13.08 7.07 8.72
CA VAL A 411 -12.00 6.70 7.81
C VAL A 411 -11.00 5.78 8.51
N ALA A 412 -10.44 4.85 7.76
CA ALA A 412 -9.35 4.00 8.20
C ALA A 412 -8.24 3.99 7.15
N THR A 413 -7.01 3.78 7.61
CA THR A 413 -5.82 3.78 6.77
C THR A 413 -5.20 2.38 6.74
N MET A 414 -4.61 2.00 5.62
CA MET A 414 -3.90 0.73 5.42
C MET A 414 -2.43 0.97 5.15
N GLY A 415 -1.59 0.07 5.65
CA GLY A 415 -0.16 0.09 5.39
C GLY A 415 0.47 1.41 5.79
N CYS A 416 1.32 1.93 4.91
CA CYS A 416 2.04 3.16 5.21
C CYS A 416 1.18 4.42 5.07
N ARG A 417 0.17 4.46 4.19
CA ARG A 417 -0.67 5.66 3.97
C ARG A 417 -1.95 5.46 3.17
N THR A 418 -2.22 4.28 2.63
CA THR A 418 -3.36 4.07 1.71
C THR A 418 -4.69 4.35 2.41
N ARG A 419 -5.48 5.22 1.81
CA ARG A 419 -6.79 5.65 2.28
C ARG A 419 -7.86 5.30 1.25
N VAL A 420 -8.88 4.58 1.65
CA VAL A 420 -10.05 4.26 0.83
C VAL A 420 -11.28 4.60 1.66
N TYR A 421 -12.00 5.65 1.28
CA TYR A 421 -13.15 6.13 2.04
C TYR A 421 -14.28 6.66 1.16
N GLY A 422 -14.04 7.74 0.39
CA GLY A 422 -15.02 8.24 -0.57
C GLY A 422 -15.41 7.19 -1.60
N ASN A 423 -16.68 7.16 -2.02
CA ASN A 423 -17.20 6.22 -3.00
C ASN A 423 -18.27 6.89 -3.86
N LYS A 424 -18.01 7.04 -5.15
CA LYS A 424 -18.98 7.60 -6.09
C LYS A 424 -20.02 6.57 -6.56
N PHE A 425 -19.73 5.28 -6.37
CA PHE A 425 -20.53 4.17 -6.91
C PHE A 425 -21.09 3.23 -5.81
N GLY A 426 -21.09 3.71 -4.56
CA GLY A 426 -21.59 2.95 -3.41
C GLY A 426 -21.52 3.75 -2.11
N PRO A 427 -21.66 3.11 -0.95
CA PRO A 427 -21.64 3.78 0.34
C PRO A 427 -20.25 4.39 0.63
N LYS A 428 -20.23 5.55 1.28
CA LYS A 428 -19.02 6.18 1.82
C LYS A 428 -18.58 5.39 3.05
N THR A 429 -17.60 4.53 2.88
CA THR A 429 -17.01 3.72 3.96
C THR A 429 -15.62 3.22 3.58
N SER A 430 -14.81 2.89 4.57
CA SER A 430 -13.56 2.14 4.37
C SER A 430 -13.80 0.62 4.37
N ILE A 431 -14.82 0.14 5.07
CA ILE A 431 -15.05 -1.26 5.40
C ILE A 431 -15.37 -2.08 4.13
N GLY A 432 -14.68 -3.21 3.97
CA GLY A 432 -14.85 -4.12 2.83
C GLY A 432 -14.35 -3.55 1.51
N ARG A 433 -13.54 -2.50 1.53
CA ARG A 433 -13.04 -1.82 0.33
C ARG A 433 -11.51 -1.76 0.34
N GLY A 434 -10.94 -1.54 -0.83
CA GLY A 434 -9.51 -1.43 -0.99
C GLY A 434 -9.11 -0.78 -2.31
N ASN A 435 -7.81 -0.63 -2.54
CA ASN A 435 -7.25 -0.20 -3.80
C ASN A 435 -7.12 -1.40 -4.74
N LEU A 436 -7.45 -1.21 -6.00
CA LEU A 436 -7.35 -2.24 -7.05
C LEU A 436 -5.96 -2.24 -7.69
N SER A 437 -5.47 -1.05 -8.01
CA SER A 437 -4.16 -0.82 -8.61
C SER A 437 -3.80 0.66 -8.59
N PHE A 438 -2.50 0.95 -8.73
CA PHE A 438 -2.04 2.34 -8.82
C PHE A 438 -0.84 2.50 -9.76
N THR A 439 -0.74 3.72 -10.31
CA THR A 439 0.31 4.14 -11.25
C THR A 439 0.86 5.49 -10.82
N THR A 440 2.18 5.65 -10.87
CA THR A 440 2.87 6.86 -10.39
C THR A 440 3.48 7.64 -11.54
N ILE A 441 3.30 8.97 -11.53
CA ILE A 441 3.87 9.92 -12.48
C ILE A 441 5.22 10.45 -11.96
N ASN A 442 6.19 10.55 -12.83
CA ASN A 442 7.48 11.19 -12.59
C ASN A 442 7.38 12.68 -12.89
N LEU A 443 7.04 13.50 -11.89
CA LEU A 443 6.92 14.95 -12.05
C LEU A 443 8.25 15.60 -12.42
N VAL A 444 9.37 15.07 -11.90
CA VAL A 444 10.71 15.63 -12.15
C VAL A 444 11.06 15.62 -13.62
N LYS A 445 10.80 14.49 -14.29
CA LYS A 445 11.03 14.39 -15.73
C LYS A 445 10.23 15.40 -16.53
N LEU A 446 8.96 15.60 -16.18
CA LEU A 446 8.10 16.58 -16.85
C LEU A 446 8.63 18.00 -16.62
N GLY A 447 9.09 18.31 -15.41
CA GLY A 447 9.70 19.59 -15.05
C GLY A 447 11.01 19.85 -15.80
N ILE A 448 11.91 18.87 -15.87
CA ILE A 448 13.18 18.99 -16.61
C ILE A 448 12.92 19.23 -18.10
N GLU A 449 12.02 18.48 -18.71
CA GLU A 449 11.70 18.66 -20.14
C GLU A 449 11.07 20.02 -20.44
N ALA A 450 10.24 20.55 -19.53
CA ALA A 450 9.68 21.90 -19.65
C ALA A 450 10.78 22.96 -19.47
N MET A 451 11.70 22.78 -18.53
CA MET A 451 12.85 23.66 -18.31
C MET A 451 13.77 23.71 -19.55
N GLN A 452 14.00 22.58 -20.19
CA GLN A 452 14.83 22.50 -21.41
C GLN A 452 14.14 23.07 -22.65
N ALA A 453 12.80 23.06 -22.67
CA ALA A 453 12.03 23.52 -23.82
C ALA A 453 11.90 25.06 -23.90
N SER A 454 11.95 25.78 -22.77
CA SER A 454 11.82 27.23 -22.75
C SER A 454 12.53 27.90 -21.57
N GLU A 455 13.22 28.99 -21.85
CA GLU A 455 13.76 29.90 -20.82
C GLU A 455 12.68 30.84 -20.27
N ASP A 456 11.63 31.11 -21.05
CA ASP A 456 10.48 31.88 -20.60
C ASP A 456 9.66 31.10 -19.60
N ARG A 457 9.36 31.70 -18.46
CA ARG A 457 8.71 31.06 -17.34
C ARG A 457 7.26 30.65 -17.65
N ASP A 458 6.49 31.55 -18.25
CA ASP A 458 5.06 31.29 -18.48
C ASP A 458 4.91 30.21 -19.54
N GLU A 459 5.73 30.22 -20.57
CA GLU A 459 5.79 29.19 -21.59
C GLU A 459 6.25 27.84 -21.01
N ARG A 460 7.24 27.84 -20.10
CA ARG A 460 7.69 26.65 -19.38
C ARG A 460 6.56 26.01 -18.58
N LEU A 461 5.80 26.84 -17.83
CA LEU A 461 4.65 26.36 -17.07
C LEU A 461 3.56 25.81 -17.99
N ARG A 462 3.27 26.46 -19.10
CA ARG A 462 2.31 25.97 -20.10
C ARG A 462 2.70 24.60 -20.62
N ILE A 463 3.95 24.43 -21.04
CA ILE A 463 4.49 23.15 -21.52
C ILE A 463 4.42 22.07 -20.43
N PHE A 464 4.75 22.43 -19.19
CA PHE A 464 4.69 21.49 -18.08
C PHE A 464 3.27 20.98 -17.85
N PHE A 465 2.25 21.85 -17.80
CA PHE A 465 0.86 21.43 -17.58
C PHE A 465 0.33 20.60 -18.74
N GLU A 466 0.68 20.89 -19.99
CA GLU A 466 0.32 20.06 -21.14
C GLU A 466 0.91 18.64 -21.04
N LYS A 467 2.18 18.53 -20.62
CA LYS A 467 2.83 17.24 -20.38
C LYS A 467 2.23 16.51 -19.20
N LEU A 468 1.87 17.23 -18.13
CA LEU A 468 1.21 16.65 -16.96
C LEU A 468 -0.16 16.08 -17.34
N ASP A 469 -0.94 16.82 -18.13
CA ASP A 469 -2.23 16.35 -18.62
C ASP A 469 -2.10 15.08 -19.46
N TRP A 470 -1.12 15.04 -20.36
CA TRP A 470 -0.83 13.85 -21.12
C TRP A 470 -0.45 12.66 -20.25
N ALA A 471 0.39 12.85 -19.22
CA ALA A 471 0.83 11.79 -18.33
C ALA A 471 -0.34 11.26 -17.47
N LEU A 472 -1.23 12.16 -17.02
CA LEU A 472 -2.45 11.80 -16.29
C LEU A 472 -3.40 10.97 -17.16
N ASP A 473 -3.65 11.37 -18.41
CA ASP A 473 -4.47 10.63 -19.36
C ASP A 473 -3.89 9.23 -19.63
N MET A 474 -2.56 9.15 -19.79
CA MET A 474 -1.86 7.89 -19.99
C MET A 474 -1.99 6.94 -18.78
N ALA A 475 -1.83 7.48 -17.55
CA ALA A 475 -1.98 6.71 -16.32
C ALA A 475 -3.43 6.25 -16.12
N ALA A 476 -4.41 7.12 -16.37
CA ALA A 476 -5.83 6.78 -16.24
C ALA A 476 -6.24 5.68 -17.22
N ARG A 477 -5.83 5.78 -18.47
CA ARG A 477 -6.09 4.75 -19.49
C ARG A 477 -5.46 3.42 -19.11
N GLN A 478 -4.21 3.42 -18.65
CA GLN A 478 -3.54 2.20 -18.20
C GLN A 478 -4.27 1.53 -17.03
N LEU A 479 -4.74 2.34 -16.05
CA LEU A 479 -5.51 1.83 -14.92
C LEU A 479 -6.86 1.27 -15.35
N ASN A 480 -7.54 1.94 -16.28
CA ASN A 480 -8.78 1.43 -16.87
C ASN A 480 -8.55 0.11 -17.61
N ASP A 481 -7.51 0.00 -18.43
CA ASP A 481 -7.17 -1.26 -19.14
C ASP A 481 -6.92 -2.41 -18.14
N ARG A 482 -6.25 -2.11 -17.01
CA ARG A 482 -6.05 -3.09 -15.93
C ARG A 482 -7.36 -3.46 -15.24
N PHE A 483 -8.23 -2.49 -14.98
CA PHE A 483 -9.55 -2.73 -14.40
C PHE A 483 -10.41 -3.63 -15.31
N GLU A 484 -10.46 -3.33 -16.59
CA GLU A 484 -11.18 -4.15 -17.59
C GLU A 484 -10.67 -5.60 -17.65
N PHE A 485 -9.39 -5.80 -17.37
CA PHE A 485 -8.80 -7.12 -17.25
C PHE A 485 -9.13 -7.78 -15.90
N GLN A 486 -9.05 -7.04 -14.79
CA GLN A 486 -9.33 -7.55 -13.43
C GLN A 486 -10.81 -7.97 -13.27
N LYS A 487 -11.76 -7.20 -13.80
CA LYS A 487 -13.21 -7.50 -13.66
C LYS A 487 -13.63 -8.85 -14.23
N THR A 488 -12.83 -9.41 -15.15
CA THR A 488 -13.07 -10.74 -15.74
C THR A 488 -12.63 -11.90 -14.86
N ALA A 489 -12.09 -11.62 -13.68
CA ALA A 489 -11.76 -12.67 -12.72
C ALA A 489 -13.04 -13.33 -12.18
N LEU A 490 -12.97 -14.63 -11.91
CA LEU A 490 -14.09 -15.37 -11.32
C LEU A 490 -14.02 -15.32 -9.80
N LYS A 491 -15.17 -15.32 -9.12
CA LYS A 491 -15.24 -15.37 -7.64
C LYS A 491 -14.38 -16.49 -7.06
N LYS A 492 -14.39 -17.68 -7.67
CA LYS A 492 -13.58 -18.83 -7.21
C LYS A 492 -12.07 -18.61 -7.20
N GLN A 493 -11.57 -17.54 -7.84
CA GLN A 493 -10.16 -17.11 -7.75
C GLN A 493 -9.88 -16.35 -6.45
N PHE A 494 -10.93 -15.92 -5.75
CA PHE A 494 -10.89 -15.17 -4.49
C PHE A 494 -11.87 -15.78 -3.48
N PRO A 495 -11.64 -17.02 -3.05
CA PRO A 495 -12.63 -17.80 -2.29
C PRO A 495 -12.99 -17.19 -0.93
N LEU A 496 -12.12 -16.40 -0.32
CA LEU A 496 -12.40 -15.68 0.92
C LEU A 496 -12.77 -14.23 0.69
N LEU A 497 -11.95 -13.52 -0.08
CA LEU A 497 -12.13 -12.09 -0.32
C LEU A 497 -13.52 -11.80 -0.90
N MET A 498 -13.97 -12.63 -1.85
CA MET A 498 -15.27 -12.50 -2.50
C MET A 498 -16.38 -13.34 -1.84
N ALA A 499 -16.13 -13.90 -0.66
CA ALA A 499 -17.16 -14.57 0.15
C ALA A 499 -17.90 -13.64 1.12
N GLY A 500 -17.83 -12.33 0.91
CA GLY A 500 -18.47 -11.30 1.74
C GLY A 500 -17.51 -10.31 2.36
N LEU A 501 -16.19 -10.53 2.31
CA LEU A 501 -15.21 -9.56 2.81
C LEU A 501 -15.09 -8.33 1.91
N TRP A 502 -15.13 -8.53 0.60
CA TRP A 502 -15.24 -7.41 -0.33
C TRP A 502 -16.68 -6.92 -0.39
N LEU A 503 -16.86 -5.60 -0.31
CA LEU A 503 -18.18 -4.96 -0.24
C LEU A 503 -19.09 -5.41 -1.38
N GLY A 504 -20.23 -6.01 -1.04
CA GLY A 504 -21.23 -6.51 -1.97
C GLY A 504 -20.97 -7.92 -2.53
N SER A 505 -19.81 -8.53 -2.26
CA SER A 505 -19.42 -9.82 -2.87
C SER A 505 -20.19 -11.05 -2.35
N GLY A 506 -20.85 -10.96 -1.19
CA GLY A 506 -21.60 -12.10 -0.61
C GLY A 506 -22.76 -12.60 -1.45
N LYS A 507 -23.10 -11.90 -2.54
CA LYS A 507 -24.18 -12.29 -3.48
C LYS A 507 -23.69 -13.05 -4.71
N LEU A 508 -22.36 -13.17 -4.88
CA LEU A 508 -21.78 -13.81 -6.06
C LEU A 508 -21.78 -15.33 -5.94
N ASP A 509 -22.04 -16.01 -7.05
CA ASP A 509 -21.81 -17.43 -7.19
C ASP A 509 -20.39 -17.73 -7.70
N ASP A 510 -19.84 -18.93 -7.47
CA ASP A 510 -18.45 -19.28 -7.74
C ASP A 510 -17.99 -19.06 -9.19
N ASN A 511 -18.92 -19.18 -10.14
CA ASN A 511 -18.66 -18.96 -11.56
C ASN A 511 -18.98 -17.55 -12.05
N ASP A 512 -19.50 -16.68 -11.19
CA ASP A 512 -19.70 -15.28 -11.52
C ASP A 512 -18.36 -14.56 -11.64
N THR A 513 -18.32 -13.57 -12.53
CA THR A 513 -17.22 -12.61 -12.55
C THR A 513 -17.36 -11.62 -11.39
N ILE A 514 -16.26 -11.04 -10.96
CA ILE A 514 -16.29 -10.00 -9.92
C ILE A 514 -16.70 -8.62 -10.44
N GLU A 515 -17.12 -8.52 -11.72
CA GLU A 515 -17.44 -7.26 -12.41
C GLU A 515 -18.46 -6.41 -11.65
N SER A 516 -19.50 -7.03 -11.09
CA SER A 516 -20.59 -6.31 -10.40
C SER A 516 -20.18 -5.66 -9.07
N VAL A 517 -19.04 -6.07 -8.48
CA VAL A 517 -18.60 -5.63 -7.15
C VAL A 517 -17.21 -4.97 -7.15
N ILE A 518 -16.37 -5.22 -8.15
CA ILE A 518 -15.01 -4.70 -8.19
C ILE A 518 -14.97 -3.17 -8.19
N ASN A 519 -16.01 -2.51 -8.72
CA ASN A 519 -16.10 -1.06 -8.77
C ASN A 519 -16.22 -0.37 -7.38
N GLN A 520 -16.36 -1.14 -6.29
CA GLN A 520 -16.25 -0.61 -4.93
C GLN A 520 -14.82 -0.26 -4.55
N GLY A 521 -13.82 -0.76 -5.27
CA GLY A 521 -12.41 -0.41 -5.09
C GLY A 521 -12.02 0.91 -5.76
N THR A 522 -10.77 1.33 -5.56
CA THR A 522 -10.20 2.55 -6.10
C THR A 522 -9.08 2.28 -7.10
N LEU A 523 -8.96 3.12 -8.10
CA LEU A 523 -7.82 3.23 -9.01
C LEU A 523 -7.06 4.49 -8.66
N SER A 524 -5.77 4.39 -8.35
CA SER A 524 -5.03 5.55 -7.83
C SER A 524 -3.93 6.00 -8.78
N ILE A 525 -3.85 7.31 -9.01
CA ILE A 525 -2.75 7.96 -9.71
C ILE A 525 -1.91 8.70 -8.69
N GLY A 526 -0.66 8.31 -8.57
CA GLY A 526 0.29 8.92 -7.66
C GLY A 526 1.36 9.75 -8.36
N PHE A 527 2.22 10.39 -7.57
CA PHE A 527 3.33 11.19 -8.09
C PHE A 527 4.54 11.16 -7.15
N ILE A 528 5.70 11.48 -7.71
CA ILE A 528 6.98 11.62 -6.98
C ILE A 528 7.69 12.87 -7.48
N GLY A 529 8.46 13.53 -6.59
CA GLY A 529 9.41 14.55 -6.94
C GLY A 529 8.81 15.92 -7.17
N LEU A 530 7.78 16.32 -6.41
CA LEU A 530 7.23 17.68 -6.49
C LEU A 530 8.32 18.73 -6.19
N ALA A 531 9.16 18.51 -5.19
CA ALA A 531 10.21 19.44 -4.81
C ALA A 531 11.20 19.69 -5.96
N GLU A 532 11.75 18.62 -6.54
CA GLU A 532 12.70 18.69 -7.65
C GLU A 532 12.04 19.23 -8.93
N CYS A 533 10.76 18.91 -9.14
CA CYS A 533 9.97 19.51 -10.23
C CYS A 533 9.85 21.03 -10.09
N LEU A 534 9.55 21.54 -8.91
CA LEU A 534 9.47 22.96 -8.63
C LEU A 534 10.83 23.65 -8.81
N ILE A 535 11.93 23.01 -8.41
CA ILE A 535 13.28 23.53 -8.67
C ILE A 535 13.51 23.62 -10.19
N ALA A 536 13.12 22.63 -10.98
CA ALA A 536 13.23 22.69 -12.44
C ALA A 536 12.38 23.80 -13.05
N LEU A 537 11.19 24.06 -12.51
CA LEU A 537 10.27 25.05 -13.05
C LEU A 537 10.63 26.50 -12.66
N ILE A 538 11.00 26.73 -11.39
CA ILE A 538 11.18 28.09 -10.84
C ILE A 538 12.42 28.28 -9.97
N GLY A 539 13.29 27.26 -9.83
CA GLY A 539 14.56 27.35 -9.12
C GLY A 539 14.49 27.15 -7.60
N LYS A 540 13.32 26.88 -7.02
CA LYS A 540 13.12 26.68 -5.59
C LYS A 540 12.05 25.61 -5.34
N HIS A 541 12.18 24.85 -4.25
CA HIS A 541 11.12 23.94 -3.81
C HIS A 541 10.14 24.62 -2.84
N HIS A 542 8.98 23.98 -2.62
CA HIS A 542 7.86 24.51 -1.84
C HIS A 542 8.14 24.80 -0.35
N GLY A 543 9.19 24.20 0.23
CA GLY A 543 9.64 24.56 1.59
C GLY A 543 10.45 25.87 1.69
N GLU A 544 10.92 26.42 0.56
CA GLU A 544 11.83 27.58 0.51
C GLU A 544 11.14 28.92 0.26
N SER A 545 9.98 28.91 -0.41
CA SER A 545 9.28 30.15 -0.74
C SER A 545 7.78 29.95 -0.91
N ASP A 546 7.01 31.00 -0.59
CA ASP A 546 5.55 31.02 -0.75
C ASP A 546 5.15 30.84 -2.23
N GLU A 547 5.91 31.41 -3.17
CA GLU A 547 5.68 31.26 -4.60
C GLU A 547 5.77 29.79 -5.06
N ALA A 548 6.80 29.07 -4.58
CA ALA A 548 6.96 27.66 -4.88
C ALA A 548 5.86 26.82 -4.22
N GLN A 549 5.42 27.21 -3.02
CA GLN A 549 4.29 26.58 -2.34
C GLN A 549 2.98 26.76 -3.12
N GLU A 550 2.68 27.99 -3.58
CA GLU A 550 1.50 28.25 -4.39
C GLU A 550 1.49 27.46 -5.70
N LEU A 551 2.65 27.41 -6.39
CA LEU A 551 2.77 26.60 -7.61
C LEU A 551 2.64 25.10 -7.32
N GLY A 552 3.23 24.62 -6.24
CA GLY A 552 3.11 23.22 -5.81
C GLY A 552 1.67 22.83 -5.53
N LEU A 553 0.94 23.67 -4.79
CA LEU A 553 -0.49 23.47 -4.53
C LEU A 553 -1.31 23.47 -5.82
N ARG A 554 -1.05 24.42 -6.71
CA ARG A 554 -1.70 24.49 -8.04
C ARG A 554 -1.48 23.22 -8.86
N ILE A 555 -0.26 22.66 -8.84
CA ILE A 555 0.06 21.40 -9.54
C ILE A 555 -0.78 20.23 -8.96
N VAL A 556 -0.75 20.05 -7.65
CA VAL A 556 -1.45 18.91 -7.02
C VAL A 556 -2.98 19.06 -7.08
N GLU A 557 -3.49 20.28 -6.94
CA GLU A 557 -4.92 20.59 -7.14
C GLU A 557 -5.37 20.28 -8.58
N HIS A 558 -4.58 20.69 -9.59
CA HIS A 558 -4.84 20.37 -10.99
C HIS A 558 -4.87 18.86 -11.23
N MET A 559 -3.89 18.12 -10.68
CA MET A 559 -3.88 16.67 -10.73
C MET A 559 -5.14 16.07 -10.12
N ALA A 560 -5.48 16.45 -8.89
CA ALA A 560 -6.67 15.94 -8.20
C ALA A 560 -7.96 16.27 -8.95
N GLY A 561 -8.08 17.49 -9.49
CA GLY A 561 -9.23 17.90 -10.29
C GLY A 561 -9.41 17.04 -11.56
N LYS A 562 -8.32 16.83 -12.31
CA LYS A 562 -8.35 15.99 -13.51
C LYS A 562 -8.62 14.51 -13.18
N ILE A 563 -8.00 13.98 -12.12
CA ILE A 563 -8.23 12.61 -11.64
C ILE A 563 -9.70 12.40 -11.22
N ASN A 564 -10.31 13.37 -10.55
CA ASN A 564 -11.73 13.32 -10.22
C ASN A 564 -12.64 13.30 -11.46
N GLY A 565 -12.24 13.98 -12.55
CA GLY A 565 -12.94 13.94 -13.83
C GLY A 565 -12.89 12.56 -14.50
N PHE A 566 -11.84 11.77 -14.29
CA PHE A 566 -11.78 10.40 -14.82
C PHE A 566 -12.82 9.48 -14.23
N ALA A 567 -13.31 9.75 -13.02
CA ALA A 567 -14.41 8.98 -12.44
C ALA A 567 -15.70 9.10 -13.25
N GLU A 568 -15.95 10.26 -13.86
CA GLU A 568 -17.10 10.45 -14.76
C GLU A 568 -16.86 9.81 -16.13
N THR A 569 -15.63 9.91 -16.63
CA THR A 569 -15.26 9.36 -17.95
C THR A 569 -15.29 7.84 -17.98
N TYR A 570 -14.70 7.18 -16.96
CA TYR A 570 -14.53 5.73 -16.90
C TYR A 570 -15.53 5.03 -15.99
N GLN A 571 -16.34 5.77 -15.23
CA GLN A 571 -17.32 5.23 -14.25
C GLN A 571 -16.65 4.37 -13.16
N HIS A 572 -15.47 4.76 -12.68
CA HIS A 572 -14.69 4.11 -11.62
C HIS A 572 -14.25 5.11 -10.56
N ASN A 573 -13.94 4.63 -9.35
CA ASN A 573 -13.40 5.46 -8.26
C ASN A 573 -11.93 5.78 -8.53
N PHE A 574 -11.63 6.87 -9.24
CA PHE A 574 -10.27 7.39 -9.37
C PHE A 574 -9.89 8.27 -8.20
N THR A 575 -8.65 8.15 -7.73
CA THR A 575 -8.14 8.88 -6.55
C THR A 575 -6.68 9.31 -6.72
N CYS A 576 -6.30 10.43 -6.07
CA CYS A 576 -4.94 10.97 -6.10
C CYS A 576 -4.14 10.48 -4.90
N LEU A 577 -2.91 9.98 -5.12
CA LEU A 577 -2.08 9.33 -4.12
C LEU A 577 -0.75 10.06 -3.90
N ALA A 578 -0.42 10.38 -2.66
CA ALA A 578 0.95 10.64 -2.28
C ALA A 578 1.73 9.31 -2.29
N THR A 579 2.39 8.98 -3.39
CA THR A 579 2.99 7.66 -3.62
C THR A 579 3.96 7.25 -2.52
N PRO A 580 3.82 6.05 -1.91
CA PRO A 580 4.86 5.46 -1.08
C PRO A 580 6.00 4.94 -1.97
N ALA A 581 7.00 5.77 -2.18
CA ALA A 581 7.98 5.61 -3.25
C ALA A 581 9.21 4.78 -2.84
N GLU A 582 9.07 3.69 -2.13
CA GLU A 582 10.17 2.88 -1.60
C GLU A 582 11.40 2.79 -2.55
N GLY A 583 11.40 1.86 -3.48
CA GLY A 583 12.47 1.71 -4.48
C GLY A 583 12.33 2.65 -5.68
N LEU A 584 11.12 3.17 -5.91
CA LEU A 584 10.82 3.95 -7.10
C LEU A 584 11.51 5.31 -7.14
N SER A 585 11.70 5.97 -5.98
CA SER A 585 12.42 7.25 -5.89
C SER A 585 13.83 7.14 -6.50
N GLY A 586 14.59 6.11 -6.13
CA GLY A 586 15.92 5.85 -6.69
C GLY A 586 15.88 5.38 -8.15
N LYS A 587 14.87 4.59 -8.52
CA LYS A 587 14.72 4.08 -9.89
C LYS A 587 14.44 5.19 -10.91
N PHE A 588 13.57 6.14 -10.57
CA PHE A 588 13.31 7.30 -11.42
C PHE A 588 14.57 8.16 -11.57
N THR A 589 15.23 8.49 -10.46
CA THR A 589 16.44 9.31 -10.45
C THR A 589 17.56 8.69 -11.30
N LYS A 590 17.83 7.38 -11.11
CA LYS A 590 18.88 6.68 -11.87
C LYS A 590 18.64 6.71 -13.39
N ARG A 591 17.38 6.59 -13.83
CA ARG A 591 17.02 6.66 -15.26
C ARG A 591 17.10 8.08 -15.80
N ASP A 592 16.66 9.06 -15.03
CA ASP A 592 16.71 10.46 -15.45
C ASP A 592 18.15 10.99 -15.47
N LYS A 593 19.01 10.62 -14.49
CA LYS A 593 20.46 10.88 -14.56
C LYS A 593 21.09 10.35 -15.86
N LYS A 594 20.67 9.16 -16.32
CA LYS A 594 21.16 8.60 -17.58
C LYS A 594 20.68 9.38 -18.79
N THR A 595 19.51 10.00 -18.72
CA THR A 595 18.91 10.73 -19.85
C THR A 595 19.36 12.17 -19.91
N PHE A 596 19.39 12.87 -18.76
CA PHE A 596 19.61 14.31 -18.68
C PHE A 596 20.96 14.70 -18.06
N GLY A 597 21.71 13.73 -17.53
CA GLY A 597 22.93 14.00 -16.75
C GLY A 597 22.62 14.45 -15.32
N ILE A 598 23.65 14.98 -14.66
CA ILE A 598 23.54 15.53 -13.30
C ILE A 598 23.14 17.00 -13.40
N ILE A 599 21.97 17.33 -12.86
CA ILE A 599 21.44 18.69 -12.77
C ILE A 599 21.41 19.04 -11.28
N PRO A 600 22.17 20.07 -10.82
CA PRO A 600 22.23 20.47 -9.42
C PRO A 600 20.84 20.76 -8.82
N GLY A 601 20.58 20.22 -7.64
CA GLY A 601 19.30 20.36 -6.93
C GLY A 601 18.14 19.52 -7.50
N ILE A 602 18.33 18.83 -8.64
CA ILE A 602 17.28 18.04 -9.28
C ILE A 602 17.68 16.56 -9.40
N THR A 603 18.77 16.26 -10.13
CA THR A 603 19.22 14.87 -10.34
C THR A 603 20.54 14.54 -9.68
N ASP A 604 21.09 15.40 -8.87
CA ASP A 604 22.41 15.24 -8.22
C ASP A 604 22.39 14.23 -7.05
N LYS A 605 21.23 13.98 -6.44
CA LYS A 605 21.03 12.95 -5.41
C LYS A 605 20.68 11.58 -6.01
N ASP A 606 20.73 10.51 -5.23
CA ASP A 606 20.39 9.14 -5.66
C ASP A 606 18.92 8.77 -5.44
N TYR A 607 18.10 9.74 -5.09
CA TYR A 607 16.66 9.61 -4.88
C TYR A 607 15.95 10.92 -5.22
N TYR A 608 14.65 10.82 -5.52
CA TYR A 608 13.72 11.95 -5.56
C TYR A 608 12.91 12.02 -4.28
N THR A 609 12.50 13.22 -3.91
CA THR A 609 11.62 13.45 -2.76
C THR A 609 10.27 12.76 -2.97
N ASN A 610 9.77 12.10 -1.92
CA ASN A 610 8.47 11.44 -1.98
C ASN A 610 7.34 12.46 -2.12
N SER A 611 6.49 12.29 -3.12
CA SER A 611 5.22 13.01 -3.29
C SER A 611 5.35 14.53 -3.07
N SER A 612 4.53 15.06 -2.15
CA SER A 612 4.45 16.48 -1.74
C SER A 612 5.28 16.82 -0.50
N HIS A 613 6.15 15.89 -0.03
CA HIS A 613 7.00 16.19 1.13
C HIS A 613 8.05 17.27 0.83
N ILE A 614 8.41 17.99 1.87
CA ILE A 614 9.64 18.80 1.87
C ILE A 614 10.84 17.84 1.79
N PRO A 615 11.91 18.17 1.04
CA PRO A 615 13.10 17.34 0.97
C PRO A 615 13.67 17.00 2.35
N VAL A 616 14.04 15.73 2.55
CA VAL A 616 14.50 15.20 3.86
C VAL A 616 15.77 15.86 4.39
N TYR A 617 16.55 16.52 3.52
CA TYR A 617 17.76 17.27 3.86
C TYR A 617 17.49 18.75 4.20
N TYR A 618 16.23 19.22 4.07
CA TYR A 618 15.89 20.61 4.33
C TYR A 618 15.65 20.85 5.82
N HIS A 619 16.44 21.74 6.42
CA HIS A 619 16.30 22.07 7.83
C HIS A 619 15.09 22.97 8.07
N CYS A 620 14.14 22.50 8.82
CA CYS A 620 12.96 23.25 9.22
C CYS A 620 12.39 22.77 10.55
N THR A 621 11.53 23.58 11.17
CA THR A 621 10.78 23.19 12.36
C THR A 621 9.64 22.23 12.00
N PRO A 622 9.16 21.40 12.94
CA PRO A 622 7.96 20.58 12.73
C PRO A 622 6.74 21.41 12.32
N GLU A 623 6.62 22.62 12.88
CA GLU A 623 5.51 23.52 12.55
C GLU A 623 5.60 24.08 11.12
N HIS A 624 6.79 24.49 10.67
CA HIS A 624 6.99 24.93 9.28
C HIS A 624 6.64 23.78 8.32
N LYS A 625 7.14 22.59 8.60
CA LYS A 625 6.82 21.39 7.79
C LYS A 625 5.31 21.12 7.74
N ALA A 626 4.62 21.17 8.89
CA ALA A 626 3.18 20.97 8.94
C ALA A 626 2.41 22.04 8.15
N LYS A 627 2.82 23.31 8.26
CA LYS A 627 2.23 24.42 7.50
C LYS A 627 2.35 24.23 5.99
N ILE A 628 3.50 23.71 5.52
CA ILE A 628 3.77 23.50 4.09
C ILE A 628 3.09 22.25 3.57
N GLU A 629 3.22 21.11 4.26
CA GLU A 629 2.70 19.81 3.78
C GLU A 629 1.19 19.62 3.99
N GLY A 630 0.63 20.17 5.08
CA GLY A 630 -0.79 20.01 5.42
C GLY A 630 -1.77 20.34 4.29
N PRO A 631 -1.63 21.49 3.60
CA PRO A 631 -2.56 21.89 2.53
C PRO A 631 -2.65 20.93 1.33
N TYR A 632 -1.68 20.04 1.12
CA TYR A 632 -1.71 19.04 0.04
C TYR A 632 -2.63 17.86 0.38
N HIS A 633 -2.75 17.49 1.66
CA HIS A 633 -3.42 16.28 2.11
C HIS A 633 -4.89 16.18 1.67
N LYS A 634 -5.60 17.29 1.57
CA LYS A 634 -6.99 17.31 1.09
C LYS A 634 -7.14 16.88 -0.37
N TYR A 635 -6.09 17.05 -1.17
CA TYR A 635 -6.07 16.64 -2.58
C TYR A 635 -5.61 15.19 -2.75
N GLU A 636 -4.85 14.66 -1.80
CA GLU A 636 -4.27 13.30 -1.80
C GLU A 636 -5.24 12.29 -1.16
N ASN A 637 -6.43 12.17 -1.73
CA ASN A 637 -7.53 11.41 -1.16
C ASN A 637 -7.37 9.88 -1.19
N ALA A 638 -6.38 9.35 -1.94
CA ALA A 638 -5.98 7.94 -1.91
C ALA A 638 -5.02 7.61 -0.77
N GLY A 639 -4.44 8.62 -0.14
CA GLY A 639 -3.55 8.48 1.00
C GLY A 639 -2.35 9.43 0.98
N HIS A 640 -1.99 9.85 2.16
CA HIS A 640 -0.89 10.75 2.48
C HIS A 640 -0.36 10.40 3.86
N ILE A 641 0.79 10.94 4.21
CA ILE A 641 1.35 10.83 5.56
C ILE A 641 2.27 12.01 5.85
N PHE A 642 2.19 12.53 7.06
CA PHE A 642 3.09 13.55 7.58
C PHE A 642 4.14 12.90 8.47
N TYR A 643 5.41 13.23 8.28
CA TYR A 643 6.52 12.73 9.08
C TYR A 643 7.24 13.84 9.83
N VAL A 644 7.53 13.60 11.11
CA VAL A 644 8.45 14.43 11.88
C VAL A 644 9.60 13.56 12.38
N GLU A 645 10.83 13.94 12.03
CA GLU A 645 12.05 13.35 12.57
C GLU A 645 12.43 14.08 13.85
N VAL A 646 12.34 13.41 15.00
CA VAL A 646 12.70 13.99 16.31
C VAL A 646 14.09 13.57 16.75
N ASP A 647 14.75 14.47 17.49
CA ASP A 647 16.08 14.25 18.05
C ASP A 647 16.00 13.64 19.46
N GLY A 648 17.01 12.86 19.82
CA GLY A 648 17.18 12.31 21.16
C GLY A 648 16.22 11.18 21.51
N ASP A 649 16.12 10.88 22.82
CA ASP A 649 15.26 9.81 23.34
C ASP A 649 13.86 10.33 23.67
N ALA A 650 12.94 10.13 22.74
CA ALA A 650 11.55 10.51 22.88
C ALA A 650 10.83 9.81 24.07
N THR A 651 11.37 8.69 24.60
CA THR A 651 10.76 7.96 25.73
C THR A 651 10.67 8.77 27.00
N HIS A 652 11.54 9.77 27.15
CA HIS A 652 11.54 10.69 28.30
C HIS A 652 10.63 11.92 28.11
N ASN A 653 10.07 12.11 26.91
CA ASN A 653 9.24 13.26 26.60
C ASN A 653 8.05 12.88 25.67
N PRO A 654 7.10 12.06 26.14
CA PRO A 654 5.92 11.69 25.36
C PRO A 654 5.04 12.90 25.01
N GLU A 655 5.12 13.99 25.75
CA GLU A 655 4.43 15.26 25.45
C GLU A 655 4.91 15.89 24.14
N ALA A 656 6.14 15.62 23.71
CA ALA A 656 6.62 16.04 22.39
C ALA A 656 5.82 15.36 21.26
N ILE A 657 5.47 14.08 21.43
CA ILE A 657 4.59 13.38 20.48
C ILE A 657 3.21 14.04 20.46
N MET A 658 2.64 14.35 21.63
CA MET A 658 1.33 15.02 21.70
C MET A 658 1.33 16.36 20.97
N ARG A 659 2.39 17.19 21.14
CA ARG A 659 2.52 18.47 20.43
C ARG A 659 2.57 18.30 18.91
N ILE A 660 3.25 17.26 18.40
CA ILE A 660 3.29 16.96 16.96
C ILE A 660 1.89 16.57 16.48
N VAL A 661 1.17 15.76 17.25
CA VAL A 661 -0.23 15.40 16.92
C VAL A 661 -1.16 16.63 16.97
N ASP A 662 -0.90 17.59 17.85
CA ASP A 662 -1.65 18.87 17.88
C ASP A 662 -1.34 19.75 16.66
N LEU A 663 -0.12 19.71 16.12
CA LEU A 663 0.21 20.35 14.81
C LEU A 663 -0.59 19.73 13.68
N MET A 664 -0.83 18.42 13.69
CA MET A 664 -1.68 17.77 12.68
C MET A 664 -3.10 18.36 12.69
N ASP A 665 -3.68 18.56 13.89
CA ASP A 665 -4.99 19.20 13.99
C ASP A 665 -4.97 20.66 13.52
N LYS A 666 -3.97 21.42 13.93
CA LYS A 666 -3.80 22.85 13.59
C LYS A 666 -3.71 23.10 12.09
N TYR A 667 -3.05 22.20 11.35
CA TYR A 667 -2.77 22.35 9.90
C TYR A 667 -3.57 21.38 9.02
N ASP A 668 -4.68 20.86 9.53
CA ASP A 668 -5.60 19.96 8.80
C ASP A 668 -4.93 18.72 8.21
N ILE A 669 -3.99 18.13 8.95
CA ILE A 669 -3.26 16.92 8.57
C ILE A 669 -4.04 15.69 9.00
N GLY A 670 -4.41 14.84 8.04
CA GLY A 670 -5.27 13.67 8.32
C GLY A 670 -4.54 12.46 8.87
N TYR A 671 -3.27 12.27 8.52
CA TYR A 671 -2.50 11.10 8.96
C TYR A 671 -1.03 11.44 9.12
N GLY A 672 -0.43 11.00 10.22
CA GLY A 672 0.96 11.32 10.51
C GLY A 672 1.66 10.31 11.42
N SER A 673 2.96 10.42 11.46
CA SER A 673 3.86 9.56 12.21
C SER A 673 5.05 10.34 12.74
N VAL A 674 5.53 9.95 13.91
CA VAL A 674 6.76 10.51 14.50
C VAL A 674 7.89 9.49 14.36
N ASN A 675 9.00 9.93 13.79
CA ASN A 675 10.18 9.12 13.61
C ASN A 675 11.26 9.52 14.63
N HIS A 676 11.95 8.52 15.12
CA HIS A 676 13.13 8.67 15.99
C HIS A 676 14.08 7.50 15.75
N ASN A 677 15.27 7.53 16.31
CA ASN A 677 16.21 6.42 16.22
C ASN A 677 16.01 5.46 17.40
N ARG A 678 16.19 4.16 17.16
CA ARG A 678 16.20 3.16 18.22
C ARG A 678 17.18 2.04 17.89
N THR A 679 18.26 1.93 18.67
CA THR A 679 19.22 0.84 18.61
C THR A 679 19.05 -0.05 19.82
N ARG A 680 19.04 -1.36 19.61
CA ARG A 680 18.91 -2.38 20.65
C ARG A 680 20.03 -3.39 20.55
N CYS A 681 20.60 -3.75 21.70
CA CYS A 681 21.50 -4.88 21.82
C CYS A 681 20.70 -6.19 21.91
N LEU A 682 20.98 -7.12 21.02
CA LEU A 682 20.31 -8.43 20.99
C LEU A 682 20.82 -9.38 22.08
N ASP A 683 22.03 -9.11 22.63
CA ASP A 683 22.66 -9.94 23.67
C ASP A 683 22.10 -9.62 25.06
N CYS A 684 21.98 -8.33 25.41
CA CYS A 684 21.57 -7.91 26.76
C CYS A 684 20.24 -7.15 26.84
N GLY A 685 19.64 -6.80 25.69
CA GLY A 685 18.39 -6.06 25.63
C GLY A 685 18.49 -4.55 25.90
N TYR A 686 19.71 -4.00 26.03
CA TYR A 686 19.91 -2.56 26.19
C TYR A 686 19.36 -1.79 24.99
N GLU A 687 18.62 -0.72 25.25
CA GLU A 687 18.01 0.12 24.21
C GLU A 687 18.49 1.58 24.33
N THR A 688 18.79 2.22 23.20
CA THR A 688 19.21 3.62 23.13
C THR A 688 18.67 4.30 21.88
N ALA A 689 18.60 5.63 21.91
CA ALA A 689 18.26 6.45 20.73
C ALA A 689 19.48 6.73 19.83
N GLU A 690 20.70 6.36 20.24
CA GLU A 690 21.90 6.57 19.44
C GLU A 690 21.93 5.62 18.24
N PRO A 691 21.95 6.14 17.00
CA PRO A 691 22.09 5.31 15.80
C PRO A 691 23.55 4.90 15.56
N ASN A 692 23.73 3.85 14.76
CA ASN A 692 25.05 3.46 14.22
C ASN A 692 26.13 3.17 15.28
N LEU A 693 25.74 2.50 16.36
CA LEU A 693 26.68 1.98 17.35
C LEU A 693 27.38 0.73 16.80
N ASP A 694 28.70 0.64 16.96
CA ASP A 694 29.49 -0.55 16.63
C ASP A 694 29.51 -1.56 17.78
N GLU A 695 29.32 -1.09 19.02
CA GLU A 695 29.39 -1.85 20.25
C GLU A 695 28.34 -1.40 21.27
N CYS A 696 27.74 -2.33 21.99
CA CYS A 696 26.79 -2.04 23.06
C CYS A 696 27.48 -1.34 24.25
N PRO A 697 27.04 -0.15 24.67
CA PRO A 697 27.63 0.54 25.82
C PRO A 697 27.48 -0.20 27.14
N HIS A 698 26.56 -1.17 27.22
CA HIS A 698 26.24 -1.90 28.46
C HIS A 698 26.99 -3.23 28.60
N CYS A 699 27.02 -4.05 27.54
CA CYS A 699 27.61 -5.40 27.60
C CYS A 699 28.80 -5.60 26.65
N HIS A 700 29.17 -4.59 25.89
CA HIS A 700 30.24 -4.64 24.89
C HIS A 700 30.01 -5.65 23.74
N GLY A 701 28.79 -6.15 23.59
CA GLY A 701 28.39 -7.03 22.48
C GLY A 701 28.25 -6.25 21.18
N HIS A 702 28.49 -6.92 20.04
CA HIS A 702 28.40 -6.32 18.70
C HIS A 702 27.11 -6.71 17.95
N HIS A 703 26.21 -7.48 18.57
CA HIS A 703 24.92 -7.86 17.99
C HIS A 703 23.91 -6.74 18.25
N LEU A 704 23.96 -5.70 17.41
CA LEU A 704 23.08 -4.54 17.49
C LEU A 704 22.08 -4.55 16.36
N ASP A 705 20.82 -4.23 16.67
CA ASP A 705 19.74 -4.03 15.72
C ASP A 705 19.26 -2.57 15.77
N THR A 706 19.42 -1.86 14.66
CA THR A 706 18.96 -0.47 14.54
C THR A 706 17.66 -0.44 13.75
N LEU A 707 16.59 -0.09 14.43
CA LEU A 707 15.27 0.00 13.86
C LEU A 707 15.03 1.41 13.32
N GLN A 708 14.61 1.49 12.06
CA GLN A 708 14.33 2.76 11.39
C GLN A 708 13.10 2.63 10.50
N ARG A 709 12.54 3.77 10.18
CA ARG A 709 11.34 3.84 9.34
C ARG A 709 11.70 4.11 7.88
N ILE A 710 11.14 3.31 6.97
CA ILE A 710 11.18 3.56 5.53
C ILE A 710 9.76 3.94 5.06
N THR A 711 9.60 5.07 4.43
CA THR A 711 8.33 5.54 3.80
C THR A 711 7.02 5.29 4.56
N GLY A 712 7.04 5.09 5.88
CA GLY A 712 5.82 4.99 6.68
C GLY A 712 5.66 3.73 7.51
N TYR A 713 6.51 2.73 7.33
CA TYR A 713 6.53 1.54 8.16
C TYR A 713 7.95 1.19 8.63
N LEU A 714 8.03 0.36 9.66
CA LEU A 714 9.28 -0.07 10.24
C LEU A 714 9.93 -1.17 9.40
N VAL A 715 11.26 -1.20 9.44
CA VAL A 715 12.06 -2.28 8.87
C VAL A 715 13.13 -2.67 9.88
N GLY A 716 13.24 -3.96 10.17
CA GLY A 716 14.12 -4.47 11.21
C GLY A 716 15.61 -4.24 10.95
N THR A 717 16.08 -4.22 9.70
CA THR A 717 17.48 -3.96 9.36
C THR A 717 17.62 -3.12 8.10
N THR A 718 18.62 -2.25 8.08
CA THR A 718 18.91 -1.41 6.90
C THR A 718 19.63 -2.17 5.78
N ASN A 719 20.17 -3.36 6.05
CA ASN A 719 20.93 -4.17 5.07
C ASN A 719 20.08 -4.58 3.85
N ARG A 720 18.76 -4.56 3.98
CA ARG A 720 17.82 -4.90 2.89
C ARG A 720 17.34 -3.69 2.12
N TRP A 721 17.78 -2.50 2.49
CA TRP A 721 17.36 -1.28 1.80
C TRP A 721 18.11 -1.12 0.48
N ASN A 722 17.44 -0.57 -0.53
CA ASN A 722 18.09 -0.20 -1.78
C ASN A 722 18.97 1.05 -1.62
N SER A 723 19.86 1.28 -2.60
CA SER A 723 20.83 2.39 -2.57
C SER A 723 20.17 3.78 -2.46
N GLY A 724 19.04 3.98 -3.12
CA GLY A 724 18.30 5.24 -3.07
C GLY A 724 17.76 5.54 -1.67
N LYS A 725 17.21 4.52 -0.98
CA LYS A 725 16.72 4.68 0.40
C LYS A 725 17.84 4.84 1.42
N LEU A 726 18.96 4.18 1.21
CA LEU A 726 20.16 4.40 2.06
C LEU A 726 20.72 5.81 1.86
N ALA A 727 20.69 6.34 0.65
CA ALA A 727 21.09 7.73 0.39
C ALA A 727 20.12 8.73 1.04
N GLU A 728 18.81 8.52 0.90
CA GLU A 728 17.79 9.32 1.60
C GLU A 728 17.99 9.31 3.12
N LEU A 729 18.26 8.15 3.71
CA LEU A 729 18.47 8.01 5.14
C LEU A 729 19.69 8.81 5.63
N ARG A 730 20.80 8.79 4.87
CA ARG A 730 22.01 9.57 5.21
C ARG A 730 21.78 11.07 5.16
N ASP A 731 20.89 11.52 4.28
CA ASP A 731 20.59 12.94 4.08
C ASP A 731 19.49 13.45 5.05
N ARG A 732 18.76 12.58 5.75
CA ARG A 732 17.70 12.97 6.67
C ARG A 732 18.22 13.84 7.80
N VAL A 733 17.53 14.95 8.01
CA VAL A 733 17.79 15.87 9.12
C VAL A 733 16.66 15.80 10.15
N VAL A 734 16.98 16.07 11.40
CA VAL A 734 15.98 16.20 12.46
C VAL A 734 15.29 17.56 12.35
N HIS A 735 14.01 17.60 12.67
CA HIS A 735 13.21 18.82 12.67
C HIS A 735 13.29 19.48 14.05
N LYS A 736 13.91 20.67 14.11
CA LYS A 736 14.16 21.42 15.36
C LYS A 736 13.46 22.77 15.35
#